data_c336399dd24eaa0189ecb0c5ec43ac54
#
_entry.id   c336399dd24eaa0189ecb0c5ec43ac54
#
_cell.length_a   1.000
_cell.length_b   1.000
_cell.length_c   1.000
_cell.angle_alpha   90.00
_cell.angle_beta   90.00
_cell.angle_gamma   90.00
#
_symmetry.space_group_name_H-M   'P 1'
#
loop_
_entity.id
_entity.type
_entity.pdbx_description
1 polymer ?
#
loop_
_entity_poly.entity_id
_entity_poly.type
_entity_poly.pdbx_seq_one_letter_code
_entity_poly.pdbx_strand_id
1 'polypeptide(L)'
;MQTTANIPTHKNKAVELWHKFIEARPYLVFFVGLFFVIYHFFGVADALLGIIFLFFSRTIIEEPGLSFMNYARRLGWFIVMALCATLAGLQEFLFVGVTFFYLFLITLTQSDDYLPRNFYWLGMGYLLLLIYPVSIPEIPTRLLATLLSIACTTLFIYSMRAILTKTGKLNVFARDREYVRKAFEDISKQLVVLAELGAVSVAEVQKTEGFTEVADARFTHIADADCVADLPDPSVLQRKIRPKQTYRIAQEYAQLEYGTVFRQRGLLSGRQCYTFALLLCCEQLADMIHATSKDPHAITPEDQQYFTDLADIFADYATGRITKVSQMAATLETFIESHSFADTCHRESWNGVLEALLRTLRDTRLSRDESTPFIKSVKYRIMFLRDNANLQNTQTRFALQLATIVSLAALVDVLLTRLVDMPYGIWIPIVAFTILNTYNDETLKSTANNAIGTLVGIALFALFVHFIPSSFLMPVVITVGYLIIVMNIAPIASITAGTQMALTALYSADAALSTTLFARLALVIIAAMCVVMVIFVFMQTQRSATLRTKISELERIDRRLITQIHFGLKHGQVNLWRTVQLLYYMHMSSGFMEDLAEHLDTKEAKWESRPGRSKSVEQIKRLKHDVDRVLALNYKFAMDAEHAVMLLDPRRLHDDSLSDPHPETWVTPDSTARIKHIDATNERLEEKLHKLETMQHIEKDD
;
A
#
# COMPACT_ATOMS: atom_id res chain seq x y z
N MET A 1 16.84 16.57 5.25
CA MET A 1 16.93 16.57 6.72
C MET A 1 17.49 15.24 7.15
N GLN A 2 18.68 15.22 7.75
CA GLN A 2 19.24 14.02 8.34
C GLN A 2 18.32 13.57 9.45
N THR A 3 17.56 12.51 9.25
CA THR A 3 17.06 11.70 10.32
C THR A 3 18.27 11.17 11.07
N THR A 4 18.62 11.82 12.18
CA THR A 4 19.49 11.24 13.20
C THR A 4 18.88 9.89 13.52
N ALA A 5 19.47 8.83 12.96
CA ALA A 5 19.18 7.48 13.37
C ALA A 5 19.48 7.40 14.87
N ASN A 6 18.44 7.52 15.68
CA ASN A 6 18.50 7.19 17.08
C ASN A 6 18.97 5.74 17.16
N ILE A 7 20.24 5.53 17.42
CA ILE A 7 20.78 4.19 17.76
C ILE A 7 19.95 3.73 18.97
N PRO A 8 19.11 2.71 18.83
CA PRO A 8 18.23 2.29 19.89
C PRO A 8 19.12 1.78 21.05
N THR A 9 19.09 2.49 22.14
CA THR A 9 19.74 2.04 23.39
C THR A 9 19.11 0.71 23.81
N HIS A 10 19.87 -0.19 24.42
CA HIS A 10 19.40 -1.53 24.84
C HIS A 10 18.08 -1.51 25.64
N LYS A 11 17.81 -0.44 26.40
CA LYS A 11 16.53 -0.22 27.10
C LYS A 11 15.33 -0.09 26.17
N ASN A 12 15.48 0.55 25.01
CA ASN A 12 14.38 0.72 24.05
C ASN A 12 13.98 -0.59 23.38
N LYS A 13 14.93 -1.49 23.12
CA LYS A 13 14.65 -2.80 22.50
C LYS A 13 13.82 -3.73 23.40
N ALA A 14 14.11 -3.74 24.71
CA ALA A 14 13.34 -4.56 25.66
C ALA A 14 11.89 -4.08 25.78
N VAL A 15 11.66 -2.77 25.78
CA VAL A 15 10.32 -2.17 25.80
C VAL A 15 9.57 -2.49 24.50
N GLU A 16 10.22 -2.40 23.34
CA GLU A 16 9.64 -2.76 22.06
C GLU A 16 9.24 -4.24 22.01
N LEU A 17 10.10 -5.15 22.46
CA LEU A 17 9.80 -6.57 22.57
C LEU A 17 8.61 -6.84 23.52
N TRP A 18 8.55 -6.13 24.64
CA TRP A 18 7.44 -6.24 25.58
C TRP A 18 6.11 -5.78 24.95
N HIS A 19 6.10 -4.67 24.22
CA HIS A 19 4.92 -4.25 23.47
C HIS A 19 4.47 -5.27 22.43
N LYS A 20 5.41 -5.80 21.62
CA LYS A 20 5.12 -6.88 20.66
C LYS A 20 4.55 -8.13 21.34
N PHE A 21 5.05 -8.48 22.52
CA PHE A 21 4.52 -9.60 23.30
C PHE A 21 3.08 -9.35 23.80
N ILE A 22 2.80 -8.14 24.32
CA ILE A 22 1.45 -7.77 24.76
C ILE A 22 0.47 -7.82 23.59
N GLU A 23 0.86 -7.34 22.42
CA GLU A 23 0.05 -7.40 21.21
C GLU A 23 -0.16 -8.84 20.71
N ALA A 24 0.84 -9.70 20.85
CA ALA A 24 0.77 -11.09 20.42
C ALA A 24 -0.08 -11.99 21.33
N ARG A 25 -0.25 -11.63 22.62
CA ARG A 25 -0.98 -12.47 23.61
C ARG A 25 -2.35 -12.98 23.18
N PRO A 26 -3.30 -12.15 22.69
CA PRO A 26 -4.63 -12.62 22.36
C PRO A 26 -4.61 -13.62 21.22
N TYR A 27 -3.69 -13.43 20.27
CA TYR A 27 -3.50 -14.36 19.16
C TYR A 27 -2.90 -15.69 19.61
N LEU A 28 -1.96 -15.67 20.56
CA LEU A 28 -1.38 -16.87 21.13
C LEU A 28 -2.43 -17.70 21.87
N VAL A 29 -3.24 -17.06 22.72
CA VAL A 29 -4.32 -17.75 23.45
C VAL A 29 -5.33 -18.36 22.49
N PHE A 30 -5.72 -17.62 21.46
CA PHE A 30 -6.63 -18.12 20.42
C PHE A 30 -6.03 -19.33 19.70
N PHE A 31 -4.75 -19.24 19.29
CA PHE A 31 -4.05 -20.33 18.61
C PHE A 31 -4.01 -21.61 19.45
N VAL A 32 -3.53 -21.47 20.69
CA VAL A 32 -3.41 -22.62 21.59
C VAL A 32 -4.79 -23.26 21.81
N GLY A 33 -5.81 -22.45 22.06
CA GLY A 33 -7.19 -22.93 22.20
C GLY A 33 -7.69 -23.64 20.95
N LEU A 34 -7.55 -23.03 19.77
CA LEU A 34 -8.00 -23.61 18.50
C LEU A 34 -7.24 -24.88 18.15
N PHE A 35 -5.91 -24.88 18.32
CA PHE A 35 -5.06 -26.05 18.07
C PHE A 35 -5.50 -27.24 18.93
N PHE A 36 -5.66 -27.05 20.24
CA PHE A 36 -6.07 -28.13 21.14
C PHE A 36 -7.51 -28.60 20.88
N VAL A 37 -8.43 -27.71 20.55
CA VAL A 37 -9.81 -28.10 20.17
C VAL A 37 -9.79 -28.99 18.93
N ILE A 38 -9.10 -28.56 17.86
CA ILE A 38 -9.03 -29.36 16.64
C ILE A 38 -8.28 -30.67 16.88
N TYR A 39 -7.16 -30.62 17.59
CA TYR A 39 -6.37 -31.83 17.95
C TYR A 39 -7.22 -32.85 18.69
N HIS A 40 -8.02 -32.43 19.66
CA HIS A 40 -8.85 -33.30 20.47
C HIS A 40 -9.97 -33.97 19.68
N PHE A 41 -10.64 -33.22 18.78
CA PHE A 41 -11.80 -33.73 18.05
C PHE A 41 -11.47 -34.39 16.71
N PHE A 42 -10.40 -33.95 16.05
CA PHE A 42 -10.08 -34.33 14.66
C PHE A 42 -8.67 -34.89 14.50
N GLY A 43 -7.85 -34.88 15.54
CA GLY A 43 -6.50 -35.42 15.52
C GLY A 43 -5.44 -34.43 14.98
N VAL A 44 -4.19 -34.94 14.91
CA VAL A 44 -3.01 -34.15 14.54
C VAL A 44 -3.05 -33.65 13.09
N ALA A 45 -3.66 -34.44 12.19
CA ALA A 45 -3.70 -34.17 10.77
C ALA A 45 -4.40 -32.81 10.46
N ASP A 46 -5.41 -32.48 11.23
CA ASP A 46 -6.20 -31.25 11.04
C ASP A 46 -5.83 -30.15 12.02
N ALA A 47 -5.06 -30.45 13.08
CA ALA A 47 -4.63 -29.45 14.08
C ALA A 47 -3.79 -28.32 13.47
N LEU A 48 -3.08 -28.59 12.36
CA LEU A 48 -2.31 -27.59 11.61
C LEU A 48 -3.18 -26.46 11.03
N LEU A 49 -4.49 -26.67 10.87
CA LEU A 49 -5.43 -25.60 10.50
C LEU A 49 -5.38 -24.43 11.50
N GLY A 50 -5.16 -24.72 12.79
CA GLY A 50 -5.02 -23.66 13.81
C GLY A 50 -3.93 -22.65 13.49
N ILE A 51 -2.82 -23.10 12.89
CA ILE A 51 -1.70 -22.25 12.46
C ILE A 51 -2.14 -21.27 11.38
N ILE A 52 -2.84 -21.78 10.38
CA ILE A 52 -3.26 -21.01 9.19
C ILE A 52 -4.29 -19.95 9.59
N PHE A 53 -5.27 -20.35 10.39
CA PHE A 53 -6.34 -19.48 10.82
C PHE A 53 -5.90 -18.40 11.79
N LEU A 54 -4.83 -18.62 12.54
CA LEU A 54 -4.25 -17.56 13.36
C LEU A 54 -3.70 -16.42 12.50
N PHE A 55 -2.84 -16.73 11.53
CA PHE A 55 -2.25 -15.70 10.68
C PHE A 55 -3.31 -14.97 9.87
N PHE A 56 -4.33 -15.70 9.40
CA PHE A 56 -5.48 -15.11 8.75
C PHE A 56 -6.23 -14.15 9.68
N SER A 57 -6.47 -14.54 10.93
CA SER A 57 -7.18 -13.68 11.89
C SER A 57 -6.43 -12.38 12.16
N ARG A 58 -5.11 -12.43 12.29
CA ARG A 58 -4.28 -11.23 12.49
C ARG A 58 -4.42 -10.24 11.34
N THR A 59 -4.33 -10.71 10.10
CA THR A 59 -4.44 -9.83 8.92
C THR A 59 -5.82 -9.19 8.78
N ILE A 60 -6.88 -9.84 9.28
CA ILE A 60 -8.27 -9.34 9.15
C ILE A 60 -8.68 -8.44 10.32
N ILE A 61 -8.21 -8.71 11.54
CA ILE A 61 -8.57 -7.91 12.70
C ILE A 61 -8.17 -6.45 12.50
N GLU A 62 -7.00 -6.20 11.93
CA GLU A 62 -6.46 -4.88 11.66
C GLU A 62 -7.05 -4.22 10.40
N GLU A 63 -7.83 -4.96 9.60
CA GLU A 63 -8.37 -4.44 8.35
C GLU A 63 -9.53 -3.48 8.59
N PRO A 64 -9.44 -2.24 8.08
CA PRO A 64 -10.53 -1.28 8.17
C PRO A 64 -11.70 -1.68 7.24
N GLY A 65 -12.94 -1.46 7.69
CA GLY A 65 -14.12 -1.56 6.83
C GLY A 65 -14.41 -2.97 6.29
N LEU A 66 -14.18 -4.02 7.08
CA LEU A 66 -14.44 -5.40 6.69
C LEU A 66 -15.92 -5.63 6.35
N SER A 67 -16.23 -5.75 5.07
CA SER A 67 -17.57 -6.17 4.61
C SER A 67 -17.78 -7.67 4.83
N PHE A 68 -18.98 -8.06 5.29
CA PHE A 68 -19.33 -9.47 5.47
C PHE A 68 -19.11 -10.29 4.20
N MET A 69 -19.48 -9.77 3.03
CA MET A 69 -19.30 -10.47 1.75
C MET A 69 -17.83 -10.71 1.41
N ASN A 70 -16.95 -9.72 1.67
CA ASN A 70 -15.51 -9.87 1.46
C ASN A 70 -14.90 -10.90 2.42
N TYR A 71 -15.37 -10.90 3.66
CA TYR A 71 -14.98 -11.88 4.65
C TYR A 71 -15.41 -13.30 4.25
N ALA A 72 -16.69 -13.50 3.93
CA ALA A 72 -17.22 -14.79 3.51
C ALA A 72 -16.49 -15.36 2.27
N ARG A 73 -16.14 -14.50 1.30
CA ARG A 73 -15.37 -14.92 0.13
C ARG A 73 -13.98 -15.42 0.50
N ARG A 74 -13.30 -14.78 1.46
CA ARG A 74 -11.98 -15.23 1.93
C ARG A 74 -12.07 -16.57 2.63
N LEU A 75 -13.10 -16.75 3.44
CA LEU A 75 -13.38 -18.03 4.07
C LEU A 75 -13.66 -19.14 3.04
N GLY A 76 -14.33 -18.82 1.93
CA GLY A 76 -14.54 -19.75 0.81
C GLY A 76 -13.22 -20.27 0.21
N TRP A 77 -12.18 -19.45 0.16
CA TRP A 77 -10.86 -19.90 -0.29
C TRP A 77 -10.22 -20.95 0.62
N PHE A 78 -10.50 -20.94 1.93
CA PHE A 78 -10.02 -21.98 2.84
C PHE A 78 -10.69 -23.33 2.59
N ILE A 79 -11.95 -23.32 2.20
CA ILE A 79 -12.66 -24.56 1.80
C ILE A 79 -12.05 -25.10 0.51
N VAL A 80 -11.80 -24.24 -0.49
CA VAL A 80 -11.12 -24.63 -1.74
C VAL A 80 -9.72 -25.18 -1.44
N MET A 81 -8.97 -24.53 -0.56
CA MET A 81 -7.66 -24.98 -0.11
C MET A 81 -7.71 -26.40 0.51
N ALA A 82 -8.63 -26.65 1.43
CA ALA A 82 -8.79 -27.95 2.08
C ALA A 82 -9.16 -29.05 1.08
N LEU A 83 -10.08 -28.75 0.14
CA LEU A 83 -10.45 -29.67 -0.94
C LEU A 83 -9.28 -29.98 -1.87
N CYS A 84 -8.54 -28.96 -2.33
CA CYS A 84 -7.37 -29.15 -3.20
C CYS A 84 -6.27 -29.93 -2.49
N ALA A 85 -6.00 -29.65 -1.19
CA ALA A 85 -5.02 -30.39 -0.43
C ALA A 85 -5.42 -31.86 -0.25
N THR A 86 -6.70 -32.13 -0.01
CA THR A 86 -7.21 -33.51 0.06
C THR A 86 -7.08 -34.22 -1.28
N LEU A 87 -7.48 -33.57 -2.38
CA LEU A 87 -7.37 -34.15 -3.71
C LEU A 87 -5.91 -34.48 -4.08
N ALA A 88 -4.99 -33.57 -3.75
CA ALA A 88 -3.56 -33.76 -3.97
C ALA A 88 -2.99 -34.91 -3.17
N GLY A 89 -3.51 -35.15 -1.95
CA GLY A 89 -3.07 -36.25 -1.08
C GLY A 89 -3.53 -37.66 -1.53
N LEU A 90 -4.47 -37.78 -2.48
CA LEU A 90 -5.01 -39.08 -2.91
C LEU A 90 -4.04 -39.89 -3.76
N GLN A 91 -3.24 -39.24 -4.60
CA GLN A 91 -2.30 -39.91 -5.51
C GLN A 91 -1.10 -39.00 -5.81
N GLU A 92 0.07 -39.59 -5.98
CA GLU A 92 1.33 -38.85 -6.23
C GLU A 92 1.32 -37.97 -7.48
N PHE A 93 0.68 -38.44 -8.59
CA PHE A 93 0.53 -37.63 -9.80
C PHE A 93 -0.40 -36.46 -9.56
N LEU A 94 -1.48 -36.65 -8.80
CA LEU A 94 -2.38 -35.57 -8.40
C LEU A 94 -1.67 -34.59 -7.50
N PHE A 95 -0.77 -35.02 -6.62
CA PHE A 95 0.03 -34.15 -5.77
C PHE A 95 0.79 -33.10 -6.60
N VAL A 96 1.54 -33.52 -7.60
CA VAL A 96 2.30 -32.60 -8.46
C VAL A 96 1.38 -31.69 -9.28
N GLY A 97 0.36 -32.27 -9.95
CA GLY A 97 -0.53 -31.54 -10.83
C GLY A 97 -1.42 -30.54 -10.08
N VAL A 98 -2.06 -30.95 -8.99
CA VAL A 98 -2.93 -30.09 -8.18
C VAL A 98 -2.10 -28.98 -7.50
N THR A 99 -0.89 -29.29 -7.04
CA THR A 99 0.03 -28.29 -6.47
C THR A 99 0.32 -27.18 -7.49
N PHE A 100 0.63 -27.56 -8.74
CA PHE A 100 0.87 -26.57 -9.80
C PHE A 100 -0.36 -25.67 -10.02
N PHE A 101 -1.51 -26.28 -10.33
CA PHE A 101 -2.71 -25.52 -10.64
C PHE A 101 -3.23 -24.68 -9.49
N TYR A 102 -3.22 -25.22 -8.28
CA TYR A 102 -3.67 -24.51 -7.09
C TYR A 102 -2.78 -23.31 -6.77
N LEU A 103 -1.46 -23.48 -6.71
CA LEU A 103 -0.52 -22.40 -6.41
C LEU A 103 -0.50 -21.35 -7.51
N PHE A 104 -0.58 -21.75 -8.78
CA PHE A 104 -0.70 -20.82 -9.88
C PHE A 104 -1.97 -19.98 -9.75
N LEU A 105 -3.13 -20.62 -9.56
CA LEU A 105 -4.42 -19.95 -9.47
C LEU A 105 -4.49 -19.02 -8.25
N ILE A 106 -4.06 -19.49 -7.08
CA ILE A 106 -4.14 -18.69 -5.85
C ILE A 106 -3.19 -17.49 -5.90
N THR A 107 -1.99 -17.66 -6.43
CA THR A 107 -1.02 -16.57 -6.60
C THR A 107 -1.54 -15.55 -7.60
N LEU A 108 -2.04 -15.99 -8.76
CA LEU A 108 -2.59 -15.09 -9.77
C LEU A 108 -3.82 -14.31 -9.30
N THR A 109 -4.66 -14.94 -8.45
CA THR A 109 -5.92 -14.33 -8.00
C THR A 109 -5.82 -13.54 -6.71
N GLN A 110 -4.88 -13.84 -5.84
CA GLN A 110 -4.78 -13.25 -4.50
C GLN A 110 -3.57 -12.33 -4.31
N SER A 111 -2.62 -12.30 -5.23
CA SER A 111 -1.49 -11.38 -5.16
C SER A 111 -1.54 -10.33 -6.26
N ASP A 112 -0.78 -9.28 -6.06
CA ASP A 112 -0.55 -8.19 -6.98
C ASP A 112 0.87 -7.66 -6.74
N ASP A 113 1.41 -6.86 -7.67
CA ASP A 113 2.75 -6.27 -7.56
C ASP A 113 2.92 -5.46 -6.26
N TYR A 114 1.84 -4.84 -5.79
CA TYR A 114 1.81 -4.06 -4.53
C TYR A 114 1.58 -4.92 -3.28
N LEU A 115 0.98 -6.10 -3.45
CA LEU A 115 0.71 -7.07 -2.39
C LEU A 115 1.19 -8.47 -2.81
N PRO A 116 2.48 -8.62 -3.07
CA PRO A 116 3.01 -9.83 -3.71
C PRO A 116 2.84 -11.10 -2.87
N ARG A 117 2.68 -10.97 -1.55
CA ARG A 117 2.56 -12.11 -0.61
C ARG A 117 1.15 -12.33 -0.05
N ASN A 118 0.13 -11.69 -0.59
CA ASN A 118 -1.24 -11.85 -0.05
C ASN A 118 -1.79 -13.28 -0.20
N PHE A 119 -1.26 -14.10 -1.13
CA PHE A 119 -1.57 -15.52 -1.30
C PHE A 119 -0.92 -16.43 -0.25
N TYR A 120 0.10 -15.93 0.47
CA TYR A 120 1.04 -16.73 1.26
C TYR A 120 0.35 -17.69 2.24
N TRP A 121 -0.65 -17.22 2.97
CA TRP A 121 -1.34 -18.05 3.97
C TRP A 121 -2.16 -19.17 3.37
N LEU A 122 -2.75 -18.96 2.21
CA LEU A 122 -3.49 -20.01 1.49
C LEU A 122 -2.55 -21.03 0.87
N GLY A 123 -1.43 -20.59 0.29
CA GLY A 123 -0.41 -21.49 -0.24
C GLY A 123 0.28 -22.30 0.83
N MET A 124 0.69 -21.64 1.93
CA MET A 124 1.30 -22.32 3.07
C MET A 124 0.33 -23.29 3.74
N GLY A 125 -0.94 -22.89 3.88
CA GLY A 125 -1.99 -23.73 4.42
C GLY A 125 -2.22 -25.01 3.62
N TYR A 126 -2.23 -24.89 2.30
CA TYR A 126 -2.32 -26.01 1.39
C TYR A 126 -1.18 -26.99 1.62
N LEU A 127 0.05 -26.52 1.67
CA LEU A 127 1.24 -27.37 1.86
C LEU A 127 1.28 -28.00 3.27
N LEU A 128 0.86 -27.27 4.31
CA LEU A 128 0.78 -27.81 5.67
C LEU A 128 -0.24 -28.95 5.80
N LEU A 129 -1.38 -28.87 5.10
CA LEU A 129 -2.38 -29.93 5.10
C LEU A 129 -1.89 -31.19 4.36
N LEU A 130 -0.90 -31.09 3.50
CA LEU A 130 -0.29 -32.21 2.81
C LEU A 130 0.76 -32.97 3.65
N ILE A 131 1.20 -32.42 4.80
CA ILE A 131 2.08 -33.15 5.74
C ILE A 131 1.40 -34.43 6.23
N TYR A 132 0.07 -34.34 6.43
CA TYR A 132 -0.74 -35.48 6.84
C TYR A 132 -1.87 -35.68 5.81
N PRO A 133 -1.58 -36.41 4.70
CA PRO A 133 -2.60 -36.69 3.71
C PRO A 133 -3.72 -37.55 4.33
N VAL A 134 -4.96 -37.25 3.97
CA VAL A 134 -6.13 -37.99 4.46
C VAL A 134 -6.73 -38.84 3.36
N SER A 135 -7.30 -39.98 3.77
CA SER A 135 -7.99 -40.91 2.89
C SER A 135 -9.38 -40.39 2.50
N ILE A 136 -9.97 -40.96 1.44
CA ILE A 136 -11.30 -40.55 0.94
C ILE A 136 -12.38 -40.57 2.05
N PRO A 137 -12.46 -41.61 2.94
CA PRO A 137 -13.41 -41.64 4.04
C PRO A 137 -13.26 -40.49 5.06
N GLU A 138 -12.06 -39.90 5.16
CA GLU A 138 -11.74 -38.83 6.12
C GLU A 138 -12.02 -37.42 5.57
N ILE A 139 -12.41 -37.29 4.30
CA ILE A 139 -12.73 -36.00 3.68
C ILE A 139 -13.81 -35.23 4.46
N PRO A 140 -14.93 -35.85 4.87
CA PRO A 140 -15.94 -35.16 5.65
C PRO A 140 -15.41 -34.63 6.99
N THR A 141 -14.52 -35.40 7.63
CA THR A 141 -13.88 -35.03 8.90
C THR A 141 -13.00 -33.79 8.73
N ARG A 142 -12.16 -33.76 7.69
CA ARG A 142 -11.32 -32.60 7.36
C ARG A 142 -12.13 -31.35 7.01
N LEU A 143 -13.22 -31.52 6.24
CA LEU A 143 -14.12 -30.42 5.94
C LEU A 143 -14.81 -29.89 7.20
N LEU A 144 -15.25 -30.78 8.10
CA LEU A 144 -15.86 -30.39 9.36
C LEU A 144 -14.85 -29.66 10.27
N ALA A 145 -13.61 -30.13 10.36
CA ALA A 145 -12.52 -29.45 11.06
C ALA A 145 -12.27 -28.03 10.49
N THR A 146 -12.27 -27.91 9.16
CA THR A 146 -12.12 -26.62 8.47
C THR A 146 -13.29 -25.68 8.79
N LEU A 147 -14.52 -26.18 8.75
CA LEU A 147 -15.72 -25.38 9.08
C LEU A 147 -15.73 -24.95 10.55
N LEU A 148 -15.34 -25.83 11.48
CA LEU A 148 -15.20 -25.49 12.89
C LEU A 148 -14.13 -24.41 13.10
N SER A 149 -12.99 -24.55 12.43
CA SER A 149 -11.91 -23.54 12.45
C SER A 149 -12.37 -22.19 11.93
N ILE A 150 -13.16 -22.18 10.86
CA ILE A 150 -13.81 -20.98 10.31
C ILE A 150 -14.74 -20.35 11.35
N ALA A 151 -15.58 -21.14 12.00
CA ALA A 151 -16.53 -20.66 13.00
C ALA A 151 -15.82 -20.04 14.22
N CYS A 152 -14.84 -20.77 14.79
CA CYS A 152 -14.04 -20.26 15.91
C CYS A 152 -13.25 -18.99 15.55
N THR A 153 -12.65 -18.95 14.36
CA THR A 153 -11.91 -17.79 13.87
C THR A 153 -12.83 -16.59 13.67
N THR A 154 -14.03 -16.82 13.12
CA THR A 154 -15.05 -15.78 12.96
C THR A 154 -15.43 -15.18 14.29
N LEU A 155 -15.72 -16.01 15.28
CA LEU A 155 -16.07 -15.56 16.62
C LEU A 155 -14.92 -14.75 17.24
N PHE A 156 -13.69 -15.22 17.13
CA PHE A 156 -12.51 -14.53 17.63
C PHE A 156 -12.31 -13.16 16.96
N ILE A 157 -12.39 -13.09 15.63
CA ILE A 157 -12.21 -11.84 14.87
C ILE A 157 -13.26 -10.81 15.30
N TYR A 158 -14.55 -11.17 15.33
CA TYR A 158 -15.60 -10.23 15.72
C TYR A 158 -15.48 -9.80 17.18
N SER A 159 -15.13 -10.72 18.09
CA SER A 159 -14.90 -10.39 19.49
C SER A 159 -13.73 -9.42 19.67
N MET A 160 -12.60 -9.70 19.02
CA MET A 160 -11.43 -8.82 19.09
C MET A 160 -11.71 -7.45 18.47
N ARG A 161 -12.38 -7.40 17.32
CA ARG A 161 -12.76 -6.13 16.69
C ARG A 161 -13.69 -5.33 17.60
N ALA A 162 -14.67 -5.96 18.26
CA ALA A 162 -15.55 -5.28 19.22
C ALA A 162 -14.76 -4.70 20.40
N ILE A 163 -13.79 -5.43 20.94
CA ILE A 163 -12.91 -4.96 22.02
C ILE A 163 -12.05 -3.78 21.54
N LEU A 164 -11.39 -3.90 20.37
CA LEU A 164 -10.53 -2.87 19.80
C LEU A 164 -11.30 -1.60 19.43
N THR A 165 -12.54 -1.75 18.96
CA THR A 165 -13.44 -0.61 18.69
C THR A 165 -13.83 0.10 19.98
N LYS A 166 -14.21 -0.65 21.03
CA LYS A 166 -14.56 -0.09 22.36
C LYS A 166 -13.35 0.62 23.00
N THR A 167 -12.14 0.12 22.81
CA THR A 167 -10.91 0.72 23.35
C THR A 167 -10.36 1.85 22.48
N GLY A 168 -11.02 2.20 21.38
CA GLY A 168 -10.60 3.25 20.44
C GLY A 168 -9.39 2.89 19.57
N LYS A 169 -8.80 1.69 19.74
CA LYS A 169 -7.62 1.26 18.97
C LYS A 169 -7.91 0.92 17.51
N LEU A 170 -9.14 0.50 17.21
CA LEU A 170 -9.58 0.21 15.84
C LEU A 170 -10.61 1.26 15.41
N ASN A 171 -10.19 2.51 15.28
CA ASN A 171 -11.06 3.55 14.76
C ASN A 171 -10.61 3.91 13.33
N VAL A 172 -11.24 3.23 12.36
CA VAL A 172 -10.97 3.46 10.93
C VAL A 172 -11.24 4.92 10.53
N PHE A 173 -12.31 5.49 11.09
CA PHE A 173 -12.62 6.90 10.85
C PHE A 173 -11.60 7.86 11.48
N ALA A 174 -10.95 7.46 12.58
CA ALA A 174 -9.87 8.26 13.18
C ALA A 174 -8.65 8.31 12.26
N ARG A 175 -8.33 7.20 11.60
CA ARG A 175 -7.19 7.13 10.67
C ARG A 175 -7.42 8.00 9.43
N ASP A 176 -8.58 7.92 8.79
CA ASP A 176 -8.91 8.77 7.65
C ASP A 176 -8.88 10.25 8.03
N ARG A 177 -9.46 10.58 9.18
CA ARG A 177 -9.41 11.95 9.72
C ARG A 177 -7.97 12.38 10.00
N GLU A 178 -7.11 11.48 10.43
CA GLU A 178 -5.69 11.80 10.70
C GLU A 178 -4.97 12.23 9.41
N TYR A 179 -5.17 11.53 8.28
CA TYR A 179 -4.59 11.92 7.01
C TYR A 179 -5.12 13.27 6.52
N VAL A 180 -6.42 13.48 6.60
CA VAL A 180 -7.03 14.78 6.27
C VAL A 180 -6.51 15.89 7.19
N ARG A 181 -6.36 15.63 8.50
CA ARG A 181 -5.78 16.59 9.45
C ARG A 181 -4.33 16.91 9.14
N LYS A 182 -3.51 15.91 8.80
CA LYS A 182 -2.12 16.12 8.38
C LYS A 182 -2.04 17.00 7.13
N ALA A 183 -2.92 16.76 6.14
CA ALA A 183 -2.97 17.57 4.94
C ALA A 183 -3.37 19.02 5.24
N PHE A 184 -4.40 19.26 6.06
CA PHE A 184 -4.80 20.59 6.47
C PHE A 184 -3.75 21.29 7.34
N GLU A 185 -3.05 20.57 8.20
CA GLU A 185 -1.92 21.12 8.97
C GLU A 185 -0.77 21.57 8.05
N ASP A 186 -0.48 20.77 7.02
CA ASP A 186 0.55 21.13 6.02
C ASP A 186 0.14 22.35 5.21
N ILE A 187 -1.10 22.42 4.74
CA ILE A 187 -1.65 23.58 4.03
C ILE A 187 -1.61 24.83 4.90
N SER A 188 -2.06 24.74 6.16
CA SER A 188 -2.02 25.86 7.11
C SER A 188 -0.60 26.43 7.25
N LYS A 189 0.40 25.54 7.44
CA LYS A 189 1.80 25.96 7.54
C LYS A 189 2.32 26.63 6.27
N GLN A 190 1.93 26.13 5.11
CA GLN A 190 2.33 26.72 3.83
C GLN A 190 1.67 28.07 3.58
N LEU A 191 0.40 28.27 4.00
CA LEU A 191 -0.31 29.56 3.92
C LEU A 191 0.32 30.62 4.82
N VAL A 192 0.70 30.27 6.06
CA VAL A 192 1.44 31.16 6.95
C VAL A 192 2.75 31.63 6.30
N VAL A 193 3.51 30.71 5.73
CA VAL A 193 4.76 31.05 5.02
C VAL A 193 4.49 31.93 3.80
N LEU A 194 3.38 31.72 3.09
CA LEU A 194 2.99 32.56 1.94
C LEU A 194 2.65 33.97 2.38
N ALA A 195 1.91 34.14 3.49
CA ALA A 195 1.61 35.45 4.07
C ALA A 195 2.88 36.20 4.53
N GLU A 196 3.82 35.46 5.21
CA GLU A 196 5.13 35.99 5.59
C GLU A 196 5.95 36.44 4.37
N LEU A 197 5.93 35.66 3.27
CA LEU A 197 6.63 35.96 2.03
C LEU A 197 6.11 37.26 1.39
N GLY A 198 4.80 37.45 1.38
CA GLY A 198 4.19 38.70 0.92
C GLY A 198 4.60 39.91 1.76
N ALA A 199 4.61 39.77 3.10
CA ALA A 199 5.03 40.83 4.01
C ALA A 199 6.48 41.27 3.78
N VAL A 200 7.39 40.30 3.59
CA VAL A 200 8.82 40.59 3.30
C VAL A 200 8.98 41.29 1.97
N SER A 201 8.25 40.85 0.94
CA SER A 201 8.29 41.46 -0.40
C SER A 201 7.83 42.91 -0.41
N VAL A 202 6.76 43.22 0.33
CA VAL A 202 6.26 44.63 0.47
C VAL A 202 7.31 45.50 1.17
N ALA A 203 7.95 44.99 2.23
CA ALA A 203 8.99 45.72 2.94
C ALA A 203 10.26 45.95 2.09
N GLU A 204 10.64 45.05 1.19
CA GLU A 204 11.74 45.24 0.23
C GLU A 204 11.42 46.32 -0.80
N VAL A 205 10.22 46.36 -1.34
CA VAL A 205 9.78 47.36 -2.30
C VAL A 205 9.79 48.75 -1.65
N GLN A 206 9.27 48.92 -0.44
CA GLN A 206 9.29 50.16 0.31
C GLN A 206 10.71 50.68 0.57
N LYS A 207 11.66 49.78 0.85
CA LYS A 207 13.07 50.12 1.05
C LYS A 207 13.77 50.56 -0.24
N THR A 208 13.39 50.00 -1.39
CA THR A 208 14.02 50.28 -2.69
C THR A 208 13.50 51.57 -3.32
N GLU A 209 12.23 51.91 -3.11
CA GLU A 209 11.60 53.10 -3.70
C GLU A 209 11.84 54.38 -2.90
N GLY A 210 12.50 54.34 -1.75
CA GLY A 210 12.88 55.55 -0.98
C GLY A 210 11.69 56.40 -0.50
N PHE A 211 10.52 55.80 -0.35
CA PHE A 211 9.29 56.47 0.09
C PHE A 211 9.38 56.81 1.58
N THR A 212 9.98 57.96 1.86
CA THR A 212 9.70 58.78 3.05
C THR A 212 8.51 59.66 2.69
N GLU A 213 7.36 59.29 3.15
CA GLU A 213 6.14 60.10 3.36
C GLU A 213 4.87 59.38 2.88
N VAL A 214 4.02 59.27 3.88
CA VAL A 214 2.65 58.79 3.91
C VAL A 214 2.51 57.36 4.40
N ALA A 215 2.96 57.10 5.63
CA ALA A 215 2.47 55.95 6.42
C ALA A 215 1.14 56.33 7.06
N ASP A 216 0.06 55.81 6.51
CA ASP A 216 -1.27 55.90 7.15
C ASP A 216 -1.20 55.19 8.53
N ALA A 217 -1.66 55.89 9.57
CA ALA A 217 -1.46 55.57 11.00
C ALA A 217 -2.05 54.21 11.49
N ARG A 218 -2.52 53.37 10.59
CA ARG A 218 -3.01 52.00 10.88
C ARG A 218 -1.96 50.90 10.83
N PHE A 219 -0.75 51.17 10.30
CA PHE A 219 0.33 50.20 10.16
C PHE A 219 1.52 50.39 11.11
N THR A 220 1.40 51.29 12.11
CA THR A 220 2.51 51.61 13.04
C THR A 220 2.97 50.51 13.98
N HIS A 221 2.38 49.35 13.97
CA HIS A 221 2.84 48.22 14.82
C HIS A 221 3.86 47.26 14.19
N ILE A 222 4.18 47.39 12.89
CA ILE A 222 5.16 46.56 12.21
C ILE A 222 6.40 47.37 11.72
N ALA A 223 6.33 48.69 11.77
CA ALA A 223 7.38 49.57 11.24
C ALA A 223 8.34 50.12 12.28
N ASP A 224 8.71 49.37 13.28
CA ASP A 224 9.93 49.63 14.03
C ASP A 224 11.13 49.30 13.13
N ALA A 225 11.89 50.32 12.71
CA ALA A 225 13.02 50.20 11.79
C ALA A 225 14.10 49.20 12.22
N ASP A 226 14.13 48.83 13.48
CA ASP A 226 15.03 47.80 14.03
C ASP A 226 14.56 46.36 13.74
N CYS A 227 13.28 46.12 13.38
CA CYS A 227 12.76 44.81 13.02
C CYS A 227 13.05 44.44 11.53
N VAL A 228 13.38 45.39 10.68
CA VAL A 228 13.66 45.12 9.24
C VAL A 228 15.03 44.41 9.03
N ALA A 229 15.91 44.49 10.00
CA ALA A 229 17.25 43.83 9.91
C ALA A 229 17.19 42.31 10.05
N ASP A 230 16.13 41.76 10.63
CA ASP A 230 15.96 40.31 10.91
C ASP A 230 14.95 39.61 10.00
N LEU A 231 14.46 40.26 8.94
CA LEU A 231 13.52 39.63 8.01
C LEU A 231 14.21 38.49 7.26
N PRO A 232 13.63 37.29 7.23
CA PRO A 232 14.21 36.15 6.52
C PRO A 232 14.28 36.41 5.01
N ASP A 233 15.35 35.96 4.38
CA ASP A 233 15.51 36.04 2.91
C ASP A 233 14.29 35.41 2.20
N PRO A 234 13.61 36.10 1.28
CA PRO A 234 12.49 35.60 0.51
C PRO A 234 12.74 34.24 -0.13
N SER A 235 13.97 33.98 -0.58
CA SER A 235 14.36 32.69 -1.17
C SER A 235 14.31 31.54 -0.15
N VAL A 236 14.55 31.84 1.14
CA VAL A 236 14.45 30.85 2.22
C VAL A 236 13.00 30.53 2.55
N LEU A 237 12.12 31.53 2.58
CA LEU A 237 10.68 31.34 2.76
C LEU A 237 10.08 30.54 1.60
N GLN A 238 10.41 30.91 0.36
CA GLN A 238 9.93 30.20 -0.82
C GLN A 238 10.32 28.72 -0.82
N ARG A 239 11.52 28.34 -0.32
CA ARG A 239 11.95 26.96 -0.16
C ARG A 239 11.16 26.19 0.92
N LYS A 240 10.49 26.86 1.86
CA LYS A 240 9.64 26.22 2.86
C LYS A 240 8.29 25.78 2.28
N ILE A 241 7.84 26.40 1.18
CA ILE A 241 6.62 26.01 0.46
C ILE A 241 6.92 24.73 -0.33
N ARG A 242 6.28 23.62 0.05
CA ARG A 242 6.59 22.28 -0.47
C ARG A 242 5.33 21.57 -0.94
N PRO A 243 4.80 21.87 -2.13
CA PRO A 243 3.56 21.26 -2.62
C PRO A 243 3.66 19.73 -2.72
N LYS A 244 4.86 19.18 -3.01
CA LYS A 244 5.10 17.74 -3.01
C LYS A 244 4.87 17.06 -1.66
N GLN A 245 4.83 17.78 -0.55
CA GLN A 245 4.57 17.19 0.75
C GLN A 245 3.11 16.78 0.91
N THR A 246 2.19 17.63 0.48
CA THR A 246 0.75 17.31 0.46
C THR A 246 0.47 16.13 -0.50
N TYR A 247 1.09 16.13 -1.68
CA TYR A 247 1.04 15.00 -2.61
C TYR A 247 1.49 13.68 -1.97
N ARG A 248 2.58 13.70 -1.20
CA ARG A 248 3.05 12.51 -0.47
C ARG A 248 2.06 12.02 0.58
N ILE A 249 1.34 12.91 1.25
CA ILE A 249 0.31 12.52 2.22
C ILE A 249 -0.81 11.73 1.53
N ALA A 250 -1.28 12.17 0.36
CA ALA A 250 -2.28 11.46 -0.42
C ALA A 250 -1.74 10.14 -0.98
N GLN A 251 -0.48 10.11 -1.42
CA GLN A 251 0.21 8.92 -1.89
C GLN A 251 0.37 7.88 -0.77
N GLU A 252 0.79 8.29 0.43
CA GLU A 252 0.86 7.41 1.61
C GLU A 252 -0.51 6.85 1.98
N TYR A 253 -1.56 7.67 1.91
CA TYR A 253 -2.93 7.22 2.12
C TYR A 253 -3.35 6.17 1.07
N ALA A 254 -3.05 6.44 -0.21
CA ALA A 254 -3.36 5.53 -1.30
C ALA A 254 -2.65 4.17 -1.14
N GLN A 255 -1.37 4.17 -0.80
CA GLN A 255 -0.59 2.96 -0.53
C GLN A 255 -1.14 2.18 0.67
N LEU A 256 -1.45 2.86 1.76
CA LEU A 256 -1.98 2.24 2.97
C LEU A 256 -3.36 1.57 2.74
N GLU A 257 -4.25 2.25 2.02
CA GLU A 257 -5.60 1.74 1.73
C GLU A 257 -5.63 0.71 0.59
N TYR A 258 -4.57 0.61 -0.21
CA TYR A 258 -4.54 -0.28 -1.38
C TYR A 258 -4.87 -1.72 -1.04
N GLY A 259 -4.36 -2.24 0.05
CA GLY A 259 -4.67 -3.59 0.50
C GLY A 259 -6.18 -3.84 0.65
N THR A 260 -6.91 -2.85 1.15
CA THR A 260 -8.37 -2.90 1.28
C THR A 260 -9.05 -2.75 -0.07
N VAL A 261 -8.60 -1.81 -0.91
CA VAL A 261 -9.12 -1.57 -2.26
C VAL A 261 -8.93 -2.80 -3.14
N PHE A 262 -7.74 -3.41 -3.15
CA PHE A 262 -7.46 -4.63 -3.90
C PHE A 262 -8.39 -5.78 -3.49
N ARG A 263 -8.59 -5.96 -2.20
CA ARG A 263 -9.49 -6.98 -1.66
C ARG A 263 -10.96 -6.68 -1.95
N GLN A 264 -11.33 -5.43 -2.12
CA GLN A 264 -12.65 -4.96 -2.59
C GLN A 264 -12.78 -4.95 -4.13
N ARG A 265 -11.88 -5.61 -4.85
CA ARG A 265 -11.89 -5.80 -6.30
C ARG A 265 -11.42 -4.60 -7.11
N GLY A 266 -10.51 -3.84 -6.54
CA GLY A 266 -9.95 -2.66 -7.18
C GLY A 266 -10.91 -1.47 -7.22
N LEU A 267 -11.96 -1.46 -6.40
CA LEU A 267 -12.91 -0.35 -6.30
C LEU A 267 -12.76 0.34 -4.96
N LEU A 268 -12.67 1.67 -4.96
CA LEU A 268 -12.73 2.47 -3.75
C LEU A 268 -14.12 2.32 -3.10
N SER A 269 -14.15 2.18 -1.78
CA SER A 269 -15.40 2.38 -1.04
C SER A 269 -15.79 3.86 -1.06
N GLY A 270 -17.07 4.18 -0.83
CA GLY A 270 -17.52 5.56 -0.76
C GLY A 270 -16.70 6.39 0.23
N ARG A 271 -16.38 5.82 1.40
CA ARG A 271 -15.53 6.44 2.41
C ARG A 271 -14.12 6.76 1.89
N GLN A 272 -13.47 5.80 1.25
CA GLN A 272 -12.13 5.99 0.68
C GLN A 272 -12.12 7.02 -0.44
N CYS A 273 -13.14 6.97 -1.30
CA CYS A 273 -13.33 7.95 -2.37
C CYS A 273 -13.49 9.35 -1.81
N TYR A 274 -14.31 9.52 -0.77
CA TYR A 274 -14.51 10.80 -0.08
C TYR A 274 -13.22 11.33 0.55
N THR A 275 -12.52 10.50 1.32
CA THR A 275 -11.26 10.91 1.97
C THR A 275 -10.20 11.28 0.95
N PHE A 276 -10.05 10.48 -0.10
CA PHE A 276 -9.08 10.74 -1.15
C PHE A 276 -9.43 12.00 -1.95
N ALA A 277 -10.71 12.25 -2.25
CA ALA A 277 -11.14 13.49 -2.91
C ALA A 277 -10.82 14.74 -2.07
N LEU A 278 -10.92 14.66 -0.73
CA LEU A 278 -10.47 15.75 0.15
C LEU A 278 -8.96 15.97 0.08
N LEU A 279 -8.17 14.89 0.03
CA LEU A 279 -6.72 15.00 -0.12
C LEU A 279 -6.33 15.62 -1.46
N LEU A 280 -7.00 15.29 -2.56
CA LEU A 280 -6.81 15.93 -3.86
C LEU A 280 -7.11 17.44 -3.81
N CYS A 281 -8.15 17.87 -3.11
CA CYS A 281 -8.41 19.30 -2.91
C CYS A 281 -7.27 20.00 -2.14
N CYS A 282 -6.69 19.32 -1.14
CA CYS A 282 -5.52 19.85 -0.42
C CYS A 282 -4.28 19.93 -1.33
N GLU A 283 -4.08 18.99 -2.24
CA GLU A 283 -2.99 19.04 -3.22
C GLU A 283 -3.13 20.24 -4.15
N GLN A 284 -4.33 20.50 -4.64
CA GLN A 284 -4.59 21.67 -5.48
C GLN A 284 -4.37 22.98 -4.73
N LEU A 285 -4.74 23.06 -3.45
CA LEU A 285 -4.43 24.22 -2.62
C LEU A 285 -2.91 24.39 -2.45
N ALA A 286 -2.16 23.30 -2.24
CA ALA A 286 -0.71 23.38 -2.13
C ALA A 286 -0.04 23.84 -3.44
N ASP A 287 -0.56 23.41 -4.60
CA ASP A 287 -0.07 23.86 -5.90
C ASP A 287 -0.41 25.34 -6.15
N MET A 288 -1.59 25.79 -5.77
CA MET A 288 -1.98 27.21 -5.79
C MET A 288 -1.08 28.07 -4.91
N ILE A 289 -0.79 27.64 -3.68
CA ILE A 289 0.15 28.31 -2.78
C ILE A 289 1.53 28.43 -3.44
N HIS A 290 2.00 27.33 -4.04
CA HIS A 290 3.27 27.32 -4.75
C HIS A 290 3.27 28.23 -5.99
N ALA A 291 2.18 28.26 -6.76
CA ALA A 291 2.04 29.14 -7.92
C ALA A 291 2.08 30.62 -7.49
N THR A 292 1.34 31.00 -6.46
CA THR A 292 1.30 32.35 -5.90
C THR A 292 2.66 32.76 -5.32
N SER A 293 3.41 31.83 -4.71
CA SER A 293 4.74 32.11 -4.14
C SER A 293 5.82 32.46 -5.18
N LYS A 294 5.58 32.20 -6.48
CA LYS A 294 6.55 32.53 -7.55
C LYS A 294 6.61 34.03 -7.85
N ASP A 295 5.52 34.73 -7.59
CA ASP A 295 5.46 36.18 -7.72
C ASP A 295 5.03 36.85 -6.39
N PRO A 296 5.95 36.94 -5.42
CA PRO A 296 5.64 37.47 -4.10
C PRO A 296 5.32 38.96 -4.12
N HIS A 297 5.72 39.70 -5.16
CA HIS A 297 5.44 41.11 -5.30
C HIS A 297 3.96 41.41 -5.69
N ALA A 298 3.27 40.41 -6.21
CA ALA A 298 1.84 40.50 -6.51
C ALA A 298 0.94 40.30 -5.26
N ILE A 299 1.51 39.89 -4.11
CA ILE A 299 0.75 39.66 -2.88
C ILE A 299 0.51 40.98 -2.16
N THR A 300 -0.74 41.39 -2.12
CA THR A 300 -1.14 42.64 -1.43
C THR A 300 -1.28 42.43 0.08
N PRO A 301 -1.29 43.52 0.90
CA PRO A 301 -1.57 43.36 2.35
C PRO A 301 -2.94 42.73 2.66
N GLU A 302 -3.93 42.94 1.79
CA GLU A 302 -5.25 42.29 1.91
C GLU A 302 -5.17 40.81 1.65
N ASP A 303 -4.35 40.38 0.67
CA ASP A 303 -4.10 38.98 0.39
C ASP A 303 -3.34 38.30 1.54
N GLN A 304 -2.41 39.00 2.21
CA GLN A 304 -1.71 38.46 3.39
C GLN A 304 -2.70 38.14 4.52
N GLN A 305 -3.64 39.04 4.78
CA GLN A 305 -4.70 38.81 5.78
C GLN A 305 -5.58 37.65 5.37
N TYR A 306 -5.97 37.56 4.10
CA TYR A 306 -6.73 36.44 3.57
C TYR A 306 -6.02 35.10 3.79
N PHE A 307 -4.71 34.98 3.49
CA PHE A 307 -3.94 33.77 3.68
C PHE A 307 -3.80 33.42 5.17
N THR A 308 -3.66 34.43 6.04
CA THR A 308 -3.57 34.21 7.49
C THR A 308 -4.89 33.68 8.04
N ASP A 309 -6.02 34.31 7.70
CA ASP A 309 -7.34 33.89 8.17
C ASP A 309 -7.70 32.48 7.65
N LEU A 310 -7.34 32.18 6.40
CA LEU A 310 -7.53 30.85 5.83
C LEU A 310 -6.63 29.80 6.51
N ALA A 311 -5.38 30.16 6.85
CA ALA A 311 -4.47 29.29 7.59
C ALA A 311 -5.02 28.94 8.96
N ASP A 312 -5.63 29.90 9.66
CA ASP A 312 -6.23 29.69 10.98
C ASP A 312 -7.43 28.72 10.91
N ILE A 313 -8.27 28.82 9.88
CA ILE A 313 -9.38 27.87 9.66
C ILE A 313 -8.86 26.43 9.51
N PHE A 314 -7.81 26.23 8.71
CA PHE A 314 -7.22 24.92 8.53
C PHE A 314 -6.48 24.43 9.79
N ALA A 315 -5.80 25.32 10.53
CA ALA A 315 -5.17 25.01 11.81
C ALA A 315 -6.19 24.58 12.87
N ASP A 316 -7.35 25.24 12.93
CA ASP A 316 -8.42 24.91 13.88
C ASP A 316 -9.01 23.51 13.62
N TYR A 317 -9.13 23.09 12.36
CA TYR A 317 -9.50 21.72 12.04
C TYR A 317 -8.35 20.74 12.38
N ALA A 318 -7.13 21.07 12.01
CA ALA A 318 -5.96 20.23 12.27
C ALA A 318 -5.71 20.02 13.78
N THR A 319 -5.87 21.05 14.60
CA THR A 319 -5.71 20.95 16.07
C THR A 319 -6.91 20.32 16.77
N GLY A 320 -8.04 20.15 16.07
CA GLY A 320 -9.27 19.56 16.60
C GLY A 320 -10.16 20.54 17.36
N ARG A 321 -9.96 21.84 17.22
CA ARG A 321 -10.93 22.86 17.67
C ARG A 321 -12.22 22.75 16.86
N ILE A 322 -12.10 22.54 15.54
CA ILE A 322 -13.20 22.14 14.67
C ILE A 322 -13.20 20.62 14.57
N THR A 323 -14.20 19.95 15.12
CA THR A 323 -14.26 18.48 15.17
C THR A 323 -15.15 17.86 14.09
N LYS A 324 -16.13 18.65 13.57
CA LYS A 324 -17.11 18.18 12.59
C LYS A 324 -16.83 18.76 11.21
N VAL A 325 -16.89 17.91 10.19
CA VAL A 325 -16.76 18.32 8.78
C VAL A 325 -17.81 19.34 8.38
N SER A 326 -19.05 19.22 8.87
CA SER A 326 -20.11 20.20 8.62
C SER A 326 -19.81 21.60 9.20
N GLN A 327 -19.13 21.66 10.35
CA GLN A 327 -18.69 22.92 10.95
C GLN A 327 -17.57 23.54 10.11
N MET A 328 -16.61 22.75 9.65
CA MET A 328 -15.55 23.19 8.74
C MET A 328 -16.14 23.75 7.44
N ALA A 329 -17.13 23.06 6.85
CA ALA A 329 -17.80 23.53 5.65
C ALA A 329 -18.53 24.86 5.86
N ALA A 330 -19.22 25.05 6.99
CA ALA A 330 -19.90 26.31 7.31
C ALA A 330 -18.90 27.46 7.52
N THR A 331 -17.79 27.21 8.24
CA THR A 331 -16.75 28.23 8.44
C THR A 331 -16.10 28.65 7.12
N LEU A 332 -15.80 27.67 6.26
CA LEU A 332 -15.20 27.93 4.95
C LEU A 332 -16.16 28.70 4.02
N GLU A 333 -17.45 28.38 4.06
CA GLU A 333 -18.48 29.11 3.31
C GLU A 333 -18.55 30.56 3.75
N THR A 334 -18.65 30.82 5.07
CA THR A 334 -18.65 32.19 5.61
C THR A 334 -17.38 32.96 5.19
N PHE A 335 -16.22 32.27 5.18
CA PHE A 335 -14.96 32.84 4.75
C PHE A 335 -15.00 33.26 3.27
N ILE A 336 -15.46 32.37 2.37
CA ILE A 336 -15.56 32.67 0.92
C ILE A 336 -16.51 33.84 0.65
N GLU A 337 -17.59 33.94 1.42
CA GLU A 337 -18.57 35.06 1.28
C GLU A 337 -18.05 36.41 1.82
N SER A 338 -17.23 36.35 2.88
CA SER A 338 -16.78 37.58 3.57
C SER A 338 -15.49 38.17 3.04
N HIS A 339 -14.67 37.38 2.33
CA HIS A 339 -13.34 37.79 1.86
C HIS A 339 -13.31 37.87 0.34
N SER A 340 -12.66 38.90 -0.20
CA SER A 340 -12.46 39.08 -1.64
C SER A 340 -11.02 39.50 -1.91
N PHE A 341 -10.39 38.85 -2.89
CA PHE A 341 -9.09 39.29 -3.42
C PHE A 341 -9.22 40.63 -4.16
N ALA A 342 -8.18 41.46 -4.11
CA ALA A 342 -8.09 42.69 -4.88
C ALA A 342 -7.94 42.38 -6.38
N ASP A 343 -7.18 41.35 -6.77
CA ASP A 343 -7.02 40.90 -8.15
C ASP A 343 -8.07 39.86 -8.54
N THR A 344 -8.88 40.19 -9.57
CA THR A 344 -9.97 39.35 -10.06
C THR A 344 -9.46 38.00 -10.63
N CYS A 345 -8.30 37.97 -11.25
CA CYS A 345 -7.77 36.74 -11.89
C CYS A 345 -7.29 35.69 -10.87
N HIS A 346 -6.54 36.14 -9.85
CA HIS A 346 -6.15 35.28 -8.72
C HIS A 346 -7.36 34.84 -7.90
N ARG A 347 -8.31 35.73 -7.67
CA ARG A 347 -9.55 35.49 -6.96
C ARG A 347 -10.35 34.32 -7.54
N GLU A 348 -10.55 34.30 -8.86
CA GLU A 348 -11.32 33.22 -9.51
C GLU A 348 -10.68 31.88 -9.35
N SER A 349 -9.35 31.79 -9.42
CA SER A 349 -8.61 30.54 -9.26
C SER A 349 -8.69 30.04 -7.82
N TRP A 350 -8.45 30.90 -6.81
CA TRP A 350 -8.52 30.53 -5.40
C TRP A 350 -9.95 30.14 -4.99
N ASN A 351 -10.95 30.94 -5.35
CA ASN A 351 -12.34 30.63 -5.06
C ASN A 351 -12.77 29.32 -5.73
N GLY A 352 -12.31 29.03 -6.94
CA GLY A 352 -12.61 27.78 -7.64
C GLY A 352 -12.16 26.54 -6.86
N VAL A 353 -10.94 26.57 -6.30
CA VAL A 353 -10.40 25.44 -5.51
C VAL A 353 -11.09 25.35 -4.13
N LEU A 354 -11.31 26.50 -3.45
CA LEU A 354 -12.01 26.52 -2.16
C LEU A 354 -13.47 26.08 -2.29
N GLU A 355 -14.16 26.47 -3.34
CA GLU A 355 -15.50 25.97 -3.65
C GLU A 355 -15.51 24.46 -3.93
N ALA A 356 -14.50 23.93 -4.63
CA ALA A 356 -14.38 22.48 -4.86
C ALA A 356 -14.18 21.74 -3.53
N LEU A 357 -13.35 22.29 -2.64
CA LEU A 357 -13.18 21.78 -1.28
C LEU A 357 -14.50 21.82 -0.49
N LEU A 358 -15.18 22.96 -0.49
CA LEU A 358 -16.47 23.16 0.20
C LEU A 358 -17.52 22.15 -0.27
N ARG A 359 -17.63 21.93 -1.59
CA ARG A 359 -18.53 20.92 -2.16
C ARG A 359 -18.16 19.52 -1.72
N THR A 360 -16.88 19.19 -1.76
CA THR A 360 -16.38 17.88 -1.31
C THR A 360 -16.70 17.65 0.17
N LEU A 361 -16.52 18.68 1.02
CA LEU A 361 -16.88 18.61 2.45
C LEU A 361 -18.39 18.37 2.67
N ARG A 362 -19.25 18.92 1.79
CA ARG A 362 -20.71 18.78 1.86
C ARG A 362 -21.26 17.50 1.21
N ASP A 363 -20.49 16.87 0.33
CA ASP A 363 -20.98 15.73 -0.44
C ASP A 363 -21.04 14.44 0.39
N THR A 364 -22.21 14.20 0.96
CA THR A 364 -22.52 12.94 1.65
C THR A 364 -22.76 11.76 0.70
N ARG A 365 -22.91 12.00 -0.62
CA ARG A 365 -23.17 10.93 -1.60
C ARG A 365 -21.89 10.13 -1.88
N LEU A 366 -20.73 10.79 -1.89
CA LEU A 366 -19.45 10.09 -2.01
C LEU A 366 -19.19 9.13 -0.84
N SER A 367 -19.75 9.41 0.35
CA SER A 367 -19.55 8.56 1.53
C SER A 367 -20.48 7.34 1.56
N ARG A 368 -21.51 7.26 0.69
CA ARG A 368 -22.41 6.12 0.64
C ARG A 368 -21.78 4.97 -0.13
N ASP A 369 -21.62 3.84 0.55
CA ASP A 369 -21.24 2.59 -0.10
C ASP A 369 -22.36 2.14 -1.05
N GLU A 370 -22.19 2.42 -2.33
CA GLU A 370 -22.97 1.72 -3.36
C GLU A 370 -22.47 0.28 -3.41
N SER A 371 -23.26 -0.64 -2.86
CA SER A 371 -22.99 -2.07 -2.95
C SER A 371 -22.98 -2.49 -4.43
N THR A 372 -21.78 -2.67 -4.98
CA THR A 372 -21.65 -3.17 -6.36
C THR A 372 -22.27 -4.55 -6.46
N PRO A 373 -23.22 -4.77 -7.38
CA PRO A 373 -23.86 -6.07 -7.56
C PRO A 373 -22.80 -7.16 -7.80
N PHE A 374 -23.00 -8.33 -7.17
CA PHE A 374 -22.08 -9.48 -7.26
C PHE A 374 -21.65 -9.81 -8.70
N ILE A 375 -22.58 -9.76 -9.65
CA ILE A 375 -22.31 -10.06 -11.08
C ILE A 375 -21.33 -9.06 -11.71
N LYS A 376 -21.52 -7.75 -11.47
CA LYS A 376 -20.56 -6.73 -11.95
C LYS A 376 -19.15 -6.98 -11.42
N SER A 377 -19.04 -7.36 -10.23
CA SER A 377 -17.84 -7.67 -9.51
C SER A 377 -17.10 -8.92 -10.03
N VAL A 378 -17.81 -9.99 -10.40
CA VAL A 378 -17.20 -11.16 -11.04
C VAL A 378 -16.68 -10.76 -12.43
N LYS A 379 -17.45 -9.98 -13.20
CA LYS A 379 -17.02 -9.48 -14.51
C LYS A 379 -15.74 -8.64 -14.43
N TYR A 380 -15.64 -7.73 -13.46
CA TYR A 380 -14.42 -6.94 -13.24
C TYR A 380 -13.21 -7.83 -12.90
N ARG A 381 -13.41 -8.87 -12.11
CA ARG A 381 -12.32 -9.77 -11.74
C ARG A 381 -11.86 -10.66 -12.90
N ILE A 382 -12.76 -11.14 -13.72
CA ILE A 382 -12.43 -11.88 -14.95
C ILE A 382 -11.67 -10.96 -15.92
N MET A 383 -12.10 -9.70 -16.05
CA MET A 383 -11.42 -8.72 -16.89
C MET A 383 -10.03 -8.38 -16.36
N PHE A 384 -9.90 -8.20 -15.05
CA PHE A 384 -8.61 -8.01 -14.37
C PHE A 384 -7.67 -9.21 -14.57
N LEU A 385 -8.17 -10.44 -14.39
CA LEU A 385 -7.39 -11.65 -14.63
C LEU A 385 -6.96 -11.77 -16.10
N ARG A 386 -7.84 -11.44 -17.05
CA ARG A 386 -7.52 -11.46 -18.47
C ARG A 386 -6.47 -10.42 -18.84
N ASP A 387 -6.58 -9.21 -18.31
CA ASP A 387 -5.64 -8.12 -18.56
C ASP A 387 -4.26 -8.41 -17.93
N ASN A 388 -4.24 -9.12 -16.80
CA ASN A 388 -3.02 -9.51 -16.10
C ASN A 388 -2.44 -10.86 -16.55
N ALA A 389 -3.20 -11.71 -17.25
CA ALA A 389 -2.74 -13.02 -17.75
C ALA A 389 -1.73 -12.91 -18.92
N ASN A 390 -0.88 -11.88 -18.91
CA ASN A 390 0.21 -11.70 -19.87
C ASN A 390 1.54 -12.08 -19.20
N LEU A 391 2.34 -12.90 -19.87
CA LEU A 391 3.69 -13.28 -19.42
C LEU A 391 4.65 -12.09 -19.26
N GLN A 392 4.32 -10.93 -19.79
CA GLN A 392 5.06 -9.69 -19.54
C GLN A 392 4.80 -9.13 -18.14
N ASN A 393 3.67 -9.47 -17.51
CA ASN A 393 3.35 -9.03 -16.18
C ASN A 393 4.19 -9.79 -15.15
N THR A 394 4.83 -9.05 -14.23
CA THR A 394 5.67 -9.59 -13.15
C THR A 394 4.91 -10.59 -12.29
N GLN A 395 3.64 -10.33 -12.00
CA GLN A 395 2.79 -11.18 -11.18
C GLN A 395 2.51 -12.52 -11.85
N THR A 396 2.18 -12.54 -13.14
CA THR A 396 1.94 -13.79 -13.87
C THR A 396 3.20 -14.63 -13.99
N ARG A 397 4.35 -13.97 -14.22
CA ARG A 397 5.65 -14.65 -14.19
C ARG A 397 5.93 -15.25 -12.83
N PHE A 398 5.72 -14.49 -11.77
CA PHE A 398 5.93 -14.97 -10.41
C PHE A 398 4.99 -16.13 -10.05
N ALA A 399 3.71 -16.05 -10.42
CA ALA A 399 2.75 -17.13 -10.21
C ALA A 399 3.17 -18.43 -10.92
N LEU A 400 3.61 -18.32 -12.18
CA LEU A 400 4.11 -19.44 -12.94
C LEU A 400 5.42 -19.98 -12.35
N GLN A 401 6.34 -19.12 -11.98
CA GLN A 401 7.61 -19.48 -11.34
C GLN A 401 7.38 -20.23 -10.02
N LEU A 402 6.52 -19.68 -9.14
CA LEU A 402 6.18 -20.29 -7.87
C LEU A 402 5.55 -21.69 -8.08
N ALA A 403 4.54 -21.76 -8.93
CA ALA A 403 3.86 -23.03 -9.22
C ALA A 403 4.81 -24.08 -9.79
N THR A 404 5.68 -23.69 -10.72
CA THR A 404 6.67 -24.61 -11.32
C THR A 404 7.69 -25.07 -10.30
N ILE A 405 8.27 -24.17 -9.50
CA ILE A 405 9.30 -24.51 -8.50
C ILE A 405 8.74 -25.45 -7.44
N VAL A 406 7.58 -25.11 -6.86
CA VAL A 406 6.99 -25.91 -5.79
C VAL A 406 6.50 -27.26 -6.31
N SER A 407 5.99 -27.31 -7.55
CA SER A 407 5.59 -28.59 -8.17
C SER A 407 6.79 -29.47 -8.55
N LEU A 408 7.90 -28.86 -8.99
CA LEU A 408 9.16 -29.58 -9.20
C LEU A 408 9.69 -30.11 -7.88
N ALA A 409 9.64 -29.32 -6.80
CA ALA A 409 9.99 -29.75 -5.46
C ALA A 409 9.11 -30.91 -4.97
N ALA A 410 7.79 -30.87 -5.28
CA ALA A 410 6.88 -31.97 -5.01
C ALA A 410 7.20 -33.23 -5.83
N LEU A 411 7.60 -33.07 -7.10
CA LEU A 411 8.05 -34.19 -7.91
C LEU A 411 9.33 -34.81 -7.35
N VAL A 412 10.28 -34.02 -6.91
CA VAL A 412 11.52 -34.47 -6.26
C VAL A 412 11.20 -35.22 -4.96
N ASP A 413 10.24 -34.75 -4.17
CA ASP A 413 9.74 -35.45 -2.98
C ASP A 413 9.23 -36.85 -3.35
N VAL A 414 8.34 -36.97 -4.33
CA VAL A 414 7.80 -38.28 -4.80
C VAL A 414 8.92 -39.21 -5.26
N LEU A 415 9.89 -38.68 -6.02
CA LEU A 415 11.01 -39.48 -6.50
C LEU A 415 11.93 -39.99 -5.35
N LEU A 416 12.23 -39.08 -4.41
CA LEU A 416 13.07 -39.44 -3.25
C LEU A 416 12.36 -40.46 -2.34
N THR A 417 11.07 -40.32 -2.12
CA THR A 417 10.28 -41.29 -1.35
C THR A 417 10.29 -42.68 -2.02
N ARG A 418 10.16 -42.72 -3.37
CA ARG A 418 10.17 -43.99 -4.12
C ARG A 418 11.55 -44.64 -4.24
N LEU A 419 12.61 -43.85 -4.44
CA LEU A 419 13.95 -44.36 -4.76
C LEU A 419 14.80 -44.63 -3.51
N VAL A 420 14.62 -43.81 -2.47
CA VAL A 420 15.51 -43.79 -1.29
C VAL A 420 14.75 -44.08 0.01
N ASP A 421 13.42 -44.24 -0.07
CA ASP A 421 12.54 -44.41 1.09
C ASP A 421 12.73 -43.25 2.13
N MET A 422 12.91 -42.05 1.63
CA MET A 422 13.19 -40.87 2.46
C MET A 422 11.89 -40.35 3.09
N PRO A 423 11.72 -40.48 4.41
CA PRO A 423 10.50 -40.01 5.05
C PRO A 423 10.45 -38.47 5.05
N TYR A 424 9.23 -37.90 5.00
CA TYR A 424 8.98 -36.48 5.18
C TYR A 424 9.48 -35.56 4.08
N GLY A 425 9.58 -36.04 2.84
CA GLY A 425 10.00 -35.25 1.68
C GLY A 425 9.11 -34.04 1.40
N ILE A 426 7.86 -34.01 1.88
CA ILE A 426 6.93 -32.87 1.81
C ILE A 426 7.53 -31.54 2.32
N TRP A 427 8.57 -31.58 3.13
CA TRP A 427 9.27 -30.39 3.57
C TRP A 427 10.06 -29.71 2.44
N ILE A 428 10.39 -30.42 1.34
CA ILE A 428 11.07 -29.82 0.18
C ILE A 428 10.17 -28.73 -0.47
N PRO A 429 8.92 -29.02 -0.90
CA PRO A 429 8.04 -28.01 -1.44
C PRO A 429 7.67 -26.90 -0.43
N ILE A 430 7.55 -27.21 0.88
CA ILE A 430 7.31 -26.21 1.92
C ILE A 430 8.49 -25.22 2.00
N VAL A 431 9.73 -25.70 2.05
CA VAL A 431 10.92 -24.86 2.11
C VAL A 431 11.08 -24.06 0.80
N ALA A 432 10.88 -24.70 -0.36
CA ALA A 432 10.92 -24.03 -1.65
C ALA A 432 9.91 -22.87 -1.72
N PHE A 433 8.69 -23.09 -1.23
CA PHE A 433 7.64 -22.06 -1.14
C PHE A 433 8.02 -20.90 -0.21
N THR A 434 8.64 -21.18 0.92
CA THR A 434 9.04 -20.12 1.89
C THR A 434 10.24 -19.30 1.44
N ILE A 435 11.15 -19.87 0.66
CA ILE A 435 12.33 -19.20 0.12
C ILE A 435 11.95 -18.24 -1.00
N LEU A 436 10.97 -18.60 -1.82
CA LEU A 436 10.64 -17.87 -3.05
C LEU A 436 10.04 -16.52 -2.76
N ASN A 437 10.55 -15.50 -3.46
CA ASN A 437 10.06 -14.13 -3.46
C ASN A 437 9.84 -13.65 -4.89
N THR A 438 9.12 -12.56 -5.04
CA THR A 438 8.81 -11.95 -6.34
C THR A 438 10.06 -11.55 -7.10
N TYR A 439 11.09 -11.11 -6.40
CA TYR A 439 12.37 -10.69 -7.00
C TYR A 439 13.49 -11.67 -6.67
N ASN A 440 14.36 -11.91 -7.64
CA ASN A 440 15.46 -12.87 -7.51
C ASN A 440 16.46 -12.50 -6.40
N ASP A 441 16.73 -11.22 -6.21
CA ASP A 441 17.63 -10.75 -5.14
C ASP A 441 17.06 -11.00 -3.74
N GLU A 442 15.76 -10.86 -3.58
CA GLU A 442 15.05 -11.20 -2.34
C GLU A 442 15.02 -12.71 -2.11
N THR A 443 14.85 -13.49 -3.18
CA THR A 443 14.90 -14.96 -3.10
C THR A 443 16.27 -15.45 -2.67
N LEU A 444 17.35 -14.91 -3.23
CA LEU A 444 18.70 -15.25 -2.81
C LEU A 444 18.97 -14.89 -1.35
N LYS A 445 18.53 -13.72 -0.89
CA LYS A 445 18.62 -13.30 0.51
C LYS A 445 17.79 -14.22 1.41
N SER A 446 16.58 -14.58 0.99
CA SER A 446 15.71 -15.51 1.71
C SER A 446 16.33 -16.91 1.79
N THR A 447 16.98 -17.38 0.73
CA THR A 447 17.72 -18.66 0.71
C THR A 447 18.84 -18.67 1.74
N ALA A 448 19.66 -17.60 1.78
CA ALA A 448 20.72 -17.47 2.77
C ALA A 448 20.18 -17.42 4.21
N ASN A 449 19.11 -16.65 4.45
CA ASN A 449 18.46 -16.60 5.76
C ASN A 449 17.90 -17.97 6.18
N ASN A 450 17.31 -18.72 5.24
CA ASN A 450 16.81 -20.07 5.50
C ASN A 450 17.94 -21.04 5.86
N ALA A 451 19.06 -20.99 5.16
CA ALA A 451 20.21 -21.81 5.48
C ALA A 451 20.74 -21.51 6.90
N ILE A 452 20.96 -20.23 7.22
CA ILE A 452 21.43 -19.78 8.54
C ILE A 452 20.42 -20.16 9.63
N GLY A 453 19.14 -19.82 9.42
CA GLY A 453 18.08 -20.11 10.39
C GLY A 453 17.89 -21.61 10.64
N THR A 454 18.07 -22.44 9.60
CA THR A 454 18.02 -23.89 9.74
C THR A 454 19.22 -24.44 10.54
N LEU A 455 20.44 -23.96 10.27
CA LEU A 455 21.62 -24.37 11.02
C LEU A 455 21.50 -24.01 12.52
N VAL A 456 21.08 -22.77 12.80
CA VAL A 456 20.82 -22.33 14.19
C VAL A 456 19.69 -23.15 14.81
N GLY A 457 18.63 -23.43 14.04
CA GLY A 457 17.52 -24.27 14.47
C GLY A 457 17.96 -25.71 14.83
N ILE A 458 18.77 -26.33 14.00
CA ILE A 458 19.33 -27.68 14.27
C ILE A 458 20.15 -27.69 15.57
N ALA A 459 21.04 -26.70 15.74
CA ALA A 459 21.86 -26.59 16.94
C ALA A 459 21.04 -26.42 18.22
N LEU A 460 20.06 -25.51 18.17
CA LEU A 460 19.14 -25.25 19.31
C LEU A 460 18.24 -26.48 19.58
N PHE A 461 17.79 -27.21 18.55
CA PHE A 461 16.97 -28.39 18.74
C PHE A 461 17.75 -29.53 19.44
N ALA A 462 18.97 -29.76 19.02
CA ALA A 462 19.84 -30.70 19.70
C ALA A 462 20.01 -30.39 21.19
N LEU A 463 20.13 -29.10 21.52
CA LEU A 463 20.17 -28.58 22.89
C LEU A 463 18.84 -28.86 23.62
N PHE A 464 17.70 -28.54 23.00
CA PHE A 464 16.38 -28.73 23.64
C PHE A 464 16.04 -30.16 23.92
N VAL A 465 16.37 -31.10 23.02
CA VAL A 465 16.18 -32.53 23.24
C VAL A 465 17.00 -33.02 24.44
N HIS A 466 18.14 -32.38 24.70
CA HIS A 466 18.98 -32.77 25.86
C HIS A 466 18.43 -32.27 27.21
N PHE A 467 17.81 -31.09 27.23
CA PHE A 467 17.37 -30.44 28.48
C PHE A 467 15.88 -30.57 28.78
N ILE A 468 15.04 -30.78 27.77
CA ILE A 468 13.58 -30.84 27.91
C ILE A 468 13.11 -32.31 27.84
N PRO A 469 12.37 -32.81 28.84
CA PRO A 469 11.77 -34.13 28.77
C PRO A 469 10.90 -34.30 27.52
N SER A 470 10.92 -35.47 26.90
CA SER A 470 10.21 -35.72 25.62
C SER A 470 8.71 -35.41 25.67
N SER A 471 8.07 -35.62 26.85
CA SER A 471 6.64 -35.29 27.04
C SER A 471 6.31 -33.79 26.96
N PHE A 472 7.27 -32.92 27.27
CA PHE A 472 7.09 -31.45 27.25
C PHE A 472 7.72 -30.80 26.01
N LEU A 473 8.54 -31.54 25.26
CA LEU A 473 9.27 -30.99 24.12
C LEU A 473 8.31 -30.38 23.07
N MET A 474 7.32 -31.14 22.63
CA MET A 474 6.36 -30.73 21.62
C MET A 474 5.55 -29.49 22.04
N PRO A 475 4.84 -29.42 23.18
CA PRO A 475 4.08 -28.27 23.57
C PRO A 475 4.95 -27.03 23.82
N VAL A 476 6.15 -27.20 24.38
CA VAL A 476 7.06 -26.06 24.62
C VAL A 476 7.58 -25.48 23.32
N VAL A 477 8.11 -26.31 22.42
CA VAL A 477 8.68 -25.87 21.14
C VAL A 477 7.61 -25.23 20.26
N ILE A 478 6.42 -25.82 20.19
CA ILE A 478 5.31 -25.24 19.40
C ILE A 478 4.91 -23.89 19.97
N THR A 479 4.73 -23.77 21.28
CA THR A 479 4.28 -22.51 21.90
C THR A 479 5.32 -21.42 21.77
N VAL A 480 6.59 -21.69 22.08
CA VAL A 480 7.68 -20.70 22.00
C VAL A 480 7.99 -20.35 20.54
N GLY A 481 8.09 -21.34 19.66
CA GLY A 481 8.33 -21.12 18.24
C GLY A 481 7.25 -20.27 17.61
N TYR A 482 6.02 -20.52 17.98
CA TYR A 482 4.87 -19.76 17.55
C TYR A 482 4.91 -18.32 18.02
N LEU A 483 5.24 -18.10 19.29
CA LEU A 483 5.39 -16.77 19.84
C LEU A 483 6.45 -15.95 19.09
N ILE A 484 7.59 -16.56 18.77
CA ILE A 484 8.66 -15.92 17.99
C ILE A 484 8.18 -15.52 16.60
N ILE A 485 7.43 -16.40 15.92
CA ILE A 485 6.88 -16.13 14.58
C ILE A 485 5.86 -14.99 14.64
N VAL A 486 4.93 -15.01 15.61
CA VAL A 486 3.90 -13.99 15.75
C VAL A 486 4.48 -12.63 16.12
N MET A 487 5.50 -12.58 16.97
CA MET A 487 6.20 -11.34 17.32
C MET A 487 7.01 -10.74 16.17
N ASN A 488 7.27 -11.52 15.13
CA ASN A 488 8.02 -11.10 13.92
C ASN A 488 9.31 -10.32 14.25
N ILE A 489 10.12 -10.86 15.16
CA ILE A 489 11.31 -10.19 15.69
C ILE A 489 12.38 -10.01 14.61
N ALA A 490 12.67 -11.08 13.87
CA ALA A 490 13.62 -11.09 12.76
C ALA A 490 13.33 -12.27 11.83
N PRO A 491 13.62 -12.17 10.51
CA PRO A 491 13.40 -13.26 9.57
C PRO A 491 14.12 -14.55 9.97
N ILE A 492 15.37 -14.46 10.39
CA ILE A 492 16.18 -15.62 10.83
C ILE A 492 15.55 -16.27 12.07
N ALA A 493 15.08 -15.49 13.05
CA ALA A 493 14.42 -16.02 14.23
C ALA A 493 13.14 -16.79 13.90
N SER A 494 12.33 -16.27 12.98
CA SER A 494 11.11 -16.94 12.51
C SER A 494 11.42 -18.26 11.79
N ILE A 495 12.49 -18.30 10.97
CA ILE A 495 12.95 -19.52 10.29
C ILE A 495 13.49 -20.53 11.30
N THR A 496 14.28 -20.07 12.27
CA THR A 496 14.78 -20.90 13.37
C THR A 496 13.62 -21.55 14.12
N ALA A 497 12.60 -20.77 14.49
CA ALA A 497 11.40 -21.26 15.17
C ALA A 497 10.62 -22.28 14.31
N GLY A 498 10.44 -22.00 13.02
CA GLY A 498 9.82 -22.93 12.07
C GLY A 498 10.62 -24.24 11.92
N THR A 499 11.96 -24.15 11.93
CA THR A 499 12.84 -25.33 11.91
C THR A 499 12.70 -26.16 13.19
N GLN A 500 12.63 -25.52 14.37
CA GLN A 500 12.37 -26.19 15.64
C GLN A 500 11.06 -26.98 15.61
N MET A 501 9.98 -26.35 15.15
CA MET A 501 8.66 -26.99 15.04
C MET A 501 8.70 -28.19 14.09
N ALA A 502 9.37 -28.07 12.93
CA ALA A 502 9.53 -29.14 11.97
C ALA A 502 10.34 -30.32 12.54
N LEU A 503 11.46 -30.03 13.19
CA LEU A 503 12.29 -31.06 13.83
C LEU A 503 11.55 -31.77 14.96
N THR A 504 10.75 -31.05 15.74
CA THR A 504 9.92 -31.64 16.80
C THR A 504 8.88 -32.58 16.21
N ALA A 505 8.24 -32.23 15.11
CA ALA A 505 7.29 -33.09 14.41
C ALA A 505 7.97 -34.36 13.86
N LEU A 506 9.17 -34.24 13.29
CA LEU A 506 9.97 -35.37 12.80
C LEU A 506 10.44 -36.29 13.96
N TYR A 507 10.92 -35.71 15.04
CA TYR A 507 11.43 -36.43 16.19
C TYR A 507 10.33 -37.19 16.96
N SER A 508 9.13 -36.62 17.05
CA SER A 508 7.98 -37.25 17.69
C SER A 508 7.47 -38.50 16.96
N ALA A 509 7.94 -38.73 15.73
CA ALA A 509 7.65 -39.93 14.95
C ALA A 509 8.69 -41.09 15.15
N ASP A 510 9.34 -41.13 16.29
CA ASP A 510 10.32 -42.17 16.71
C ASP A 510 11.59 -42.28 15.84
N ALA A 511 11.95 -41.23 15.10
CA ALA A 511 13.18 -41.15 14.35
C ALA A 511 14.40 -40.89 15.26
N ALA A 512 15.55 -41.55 14.99
CA ALA A 512 16.78 -41.21 15.71
C ALA A 512 17.17 -39.73 15.49
N LEU A 513 17.66 -39.08 16.54
CA LEU A 513 18.00 -37.64 16.52
C LEU A 513 18.95 -37.29 15.36
N SER A 514 20.02 -38.08 15.16
CA SER A 514 20.98 -37.86 14.07
C SER A 514 20.32 -37.92 12.69
N THR A 515 19.48 -38.91 12.45
CA THR A 515 18.74 -39.07 11.19
C THR A 515 17.80 -37.89 10.95
N THR A 516 17.09 -37.42 11.97
CA THR A 516 16.18 -36.28 11.91
C THR A 516 16.92 -34.99 11.53
N LEU A 517 18.09 -34.73 12.15
CA LEU A 517 18.91 -33.56 11.87
C LEU A 517 19.49 -33.57 10.45
N PHE A 518 20.05 -34.72 10.03
CA PHE A 518 20.58 -34.87 8.67
C PHE A 518 19.50 -34.79 7.60
N ALA A 519 18.35 -35.44 7.81
CA ALA A 519 17.23 -35.35 6.89
C ALA A 519 16.79 -33.89 6.69
N ARG A 520 16.65 -33.13 7.77
CA ARG A 520 16.26 -31.70 7.68
C ARG A 520 17.26 -30.87 6.89
N LEU A 521 18.55 -31.05 7.12
CA LEU A 521 19.59 -30.34 6.38
C LEU A 521 19.56 -30.67 4.89
N ALA A 522 19.47 -31.99 4.56
CA ALA A 522 19.38 -32.46 3.18
C ALA A 522 18.15 -31.89 2.45
N LEU A 523 16.97 -31.90 3.08
CA LEU A 523 15.74 -31.37 2.52
C LEU A 523 15.84 -29.88 2.20
N VAL A 524 16.47 -29.11 3.07
CA VAL A 524 16.66 -27.64 2.84
C VAL A 524 17.64 -27.39 1.69
N ILE A 525 18.72 -28.16 1.59
CA ILE A 525 19.68 -28.06 0.48
C ILE A 525 19.01 -28.42 -0.85
N ILE A 526 18.24 -29.51 -0.89
CA ILE A 526 17.52 -29.95 -2.10
C ILE A 526 16.50 -28.88 -2.52
N ALA A 527 15.73 -28.34 -1.57
CA ALA A 527 14.78 -27.26 -1.84
C ALA A 527 15.48 -26.01 -2.41
N ALA A 528 16.61 -25.61 -1.81
CA ALA A 528 17.41 -24.49 -2.28
C ALA A 528 17.96 -24.75 -3.70
N MET A 529 18.42 -25.97 -3.99
CA MET A 529 18.87 -26.35 -5.35
C MET A 529 17.72 -26.26 -6.36
N CYS A 530 16.52 -26.77 -6.04
CA CYS A 530 15.35 -26.65 -6.90
C CYS A 530 15.03 -25.19 -7.22
N VAL A 531 15.04 -24.32 -6.20
CA VAL A 531 14.77 -22.87 -6.36
C VAL A 531 15.84 -22.23 -7.25
N VAL A 532 17.11 -22.46 -6.94
CA VAL A 532 18.24 -21.87 -7.69
C VAL A 532 18.23 -22.34 -9.15
N MET A 533 18.04 -23.64 -9.39
CA MET A 533 17.99 -24.21 -10.73
C MET A 533 16.92 -23.52 -11.61
N VAL A 534 15.70 -23.41 -11.11
CA VAL A 534 14.59 -22.82 -11.89
C VAL A 534 14.78 -21.32 -12.11
N ILE A 535 15.27 -20.59 -11.10
CA ILE A 535 15.54 -19.14 -11.23
C ILE A 535 16.60 -18.87 -12.31
N PHE A 536 17.70 -19.65 -12.31
CA PHE A 536 18.77 -19.44 -13.29
C PHE A 536 18.44 -19.91 -14.70
N VAL A 537 17.62 -20.99 -14.84
CA VAL A 537 17.36 -21.61 -16.14
C VAL A 537 16.15 -20.99 -16.86
N PHE A 538 15.09 -20.66 -16.12
CA PHE A 538 13.80 -20.40 -16.77
C PHE A 538 13.26 -18.97 -16.65
N MET A 539 13.50 -18.24 -15.54
CA MET A 539 12.78 -16.99 -15.32
C MET A 539 13.52 -16.02 -14.42
N GLN A 540 14.16 -15.03 -15.00
CA GLN A 540 14.71 -13.92 -14.23
C GLN A 540 13.66 -12.81 -14.08
N THR A 541 13.15 -12.61 -12.86
CA THR A 541 12.29 -11.46 -12.55
C THR A 541 13.18 -10.34 -12.01
N GLN A 542 13.46 -9.36 -12.88
CA GLN A 542 14.28 -8.21 -12.55
C GLN A 542 13.39 -7.01 -12.19
N ARG A 543 13.82 -6.20 -11.24
CA ARG A 543 13.12 -4.95 -10.84
C ARG A 543 13.01 -3.95 -11.98
N SER A 544 13.98 -3.91 -12.89
CA SER A 544 13.96 -3.07 -14.09
C SER A 544 12.79 -3.43 -15.02
N ALA A 545 12.51 -4.72 -15.19
CA ALA A 545 11.36 -5.16 -15.98
C ALA A 545 10.03 -4.76 -15.33
N THR A 546 9.95 -4.81 -13.98
CA THR A 546 8.77 -4.33 -13.23
C THR A 546 8.57 -2.84 -13.41
N LEU A 547 9.64 -2.03 -13.35
CA LEU A 547 9.58 -0.59 -13.58
C LEU A 547 9.02 -0.26 -14.97
N ARG A 548 9.49 -0.92 -16.03
CA ARG A 548 8.97 -0.72 -17.39
C ARG A 548 7.48 -1.06 -17.48
N THR A 549 7.06 -2.16 -16.87
CA THR A 549 5.64 -2.53 -16.83
C THR A 549 4.81 -1.47 -16.09
N LYS A 550 5.34 -0.91 -15.00
CA LYS A 550 4.65 0.14 -14.22
C LYS A 550 4.58 1.48 -14.95
N ILE A 551 5.60 1.85 -15.71
CA ILE A 551 5.55 3.03 -16.58
C ILE A 551 4.44 2.87 -17.64
N SER A 552 4.34 1.71 -18.28
CA SER A 552 3.25 1.46 -19.24
C SER A 552 1.86 1.37 -18.61
N GLU A 553 1.76 0.94 -17.36
CA GLU A 553 0.51 0.97 -16.60
C GLU A 553 0.10 2.41 -16.27
N LEU A 554 1.05 3.24 -15.85
CA LEU A 554 0.84 4.65 -15.57
C LEU A 554 0.35 5.38 -16.81
N GLU A 555 1.02 5.20 -17.97
CA GLU A 555 0.59 5.76 -19.25
C GLU A 555 -0.86 5.36 -19.59
N ARG A 556 -1.23 4.09 -19.36
CA ARG A 556 -2.61 3.63 -19.60
C ARG A 556 -3.62 4.28 -18.67
N ILE A 557 -3.25 4.59 -17.43
CA ILE A 557 -4.08 5.34 -16.47
C ILE A 557 -4.26 6.77 -16.98
N ASP A 558 -3.18 7.41 -17.39
CA ASP A 558 -3.16 8.79 -17.88
C ASP A 558 -4.03 8.95 -19.13
N ARG A 559 -3.92 8.05 -20.12
CA ARG A 559 -4.79 8.04 -21.30
C ARG A 559 -6.27 7.88 -20.94
N ARG A 560 -6.59 7.04 -19.94
CA ARG A 560 -7.98 6.88 -19.48
C ARG A 560 -8.48 8.14 -18.77
N LEU A 561 -7.62 8.81 -18.04
CA LEU A 561 -7.93 10.08 -17.36
C LEU A 561 -8.21 11.18 -18.37
N ILE A 562 -7.34 11.36 -19.37
CA ILE A 562 -7.56 12.29 -20.50
C ILE A 562 -8.89 11.99 -21.19
N THR A 563 -9.19 10.72 -21.47
CA THR A 563 -10.47 10.35 -22.09
C THR A 563 -11.67 10.74 -21.24
N GLN A 564 -11.57 10.68 -19.90
CA GLN A 564 -12.64 11.13 -19.01
C GLN A 564 -12.77 12.66 -18.99
N ILE A 565 -11.65 13.39 -19.03
CA ILE A 565 -11.63 14.85 -19.10
C ILE A 565 -12.24 15.32 -20.43
N HIS A 566 -11.83 14.75 -21.56
CA HIS A 566 -12.42 15.06 -22.87
C HIS A 566 -13.92 14.75 -22.93
N PHE A 567 -14.34 13.64 -22.33
CA PHE A 567 -15.76 13.32 -22.24
C PHE A 567 -16.51 14.38 -21.42
N GLY A 568 -15.92 14.83 -20.32
CA GLY A 568 -16.45 15.88 -19.47
C GLY A 568 -16.56 17.22 -20.18
N LEU A 569 -15.55 17.62 -20.95
CA LEU A 569 -15.53 18.80 -21.77
C LEU A 569 -16.66 18.79 -22.80
N LYS A 570 -16.83 17.65 -23.49
CA LYS A 570 -17.83 17.50 -24.55
C LYS A 570 -19.28 17.45 -24.04
N HIS A 571 -19.50 16.88 -22.87
CA HIS A 571 -20.84 16.56 -22.35
C HIS A 571 -21.20 17.37 -21.08
N GLY A 572 -20.30 18.20 -20.58
CA GLY A 572 -20.51 18.95 -19.33
C GLY A 572 -20.62 18.09 -18.07
N GLN A 573 -20.31 16.79 -18.16
CA GLN A 573 -20.44 15.85 -17.06
C GLN A 573 -19.24 14.92 -16.96
N VAL A 574 -18.60 14.86 -15.78
CA VAL A 574 -17.51 13.92 -15.45
C VAL A 574 -18.02 12.90 -14.45
N ASN A 575 -17.68 11.64 -14.62
CA ASN A 575 -17.92 10.64 -13.58
C ASN A 575 -16.86 10.78 -12.49
N LEU A 576 -17.14 11.63 -11.50
CA LEU A 576 -16.23 11.97 -10.41
C LEU A 576 -15.67 10.72 -9.72
N TRP A 577 -16.51 9.75 -9.39
CA TRP A 577 -16.07 8.53 -8.71
C TRP A 577 -15.03 7.75 -9.52
N ARG A 578 -15.23 7.61 -10.83
CA ARG A 578 -14.29 6.94 -11.73
C ARG A 578 -13.00 7.73 -11.89
N THR A 579 -13.08 9.03 -11.91
CA THR A 579 -11.92 9.92 -12.03
C THR A 579 -11.08 9.91 -10.76
N VAL A 580 -11.71 10.05 -9.59
CA VAL A 580 -11.04 9.91 -8.29
C VAL A 580 -10.37 8.54 -8.17
N GLN A 581 -10.99 7.49 -8.69
CA GLN A 581 -10.38 6.15 -8.71
C GLN A 581 -9.15 6.07 -9.62
N LEU A 582 -9.16 6.71 -10.79
CA LEU A 582 -8.00 6.75 -11.69
C LEU A 582 -6.84 7.53 -11.05
N LEU A 583 -7.13 8.70 -10.46
CA LEU A 583 -6.15 9.49 -9.71
C LEU A 583 -5.57 8.70 -8.53
N TYR A 584 -6.40 7.96 -7.81
CA TYR A 584 -5.95 7.08 -6.74
C TYR A 584 -4.94 6.04 -7.24
N TYR A 585 -5.21 5.37 -8.35
CA TYR A 585 -4.28 4.40 -8.93
C TYR A 585 -3.00 5.06 -9.44
N MET A 586 -3.08 6.27 -9.95
CA MET A 586 -1.93 7.04 -10.39
C MET A 586 -1.00 7.38 -9.21
N HIS A 587 -1.54 7.89 -8.10
CA HIS A 587 -0.77 8.16 -6.87
C HIS A 587 -0.13 6.90 -6.31
N MET A 588 -0.88 5.81 -6.30
CA MET A 588 -0.37 4.54 -5.82
C MET A 588 0.75 3.99 -6.70
N SER A 589 0.60 4.04 -8.04
CA SER A 589 1.66 3.64 -8.98
C SER A 589 2.91 4.50 -8.83
N SER A 590 2.76 5.81 -8.67
CA SER A 590 3.88 6.74 -8.44
C SER A 590 4.62 6.41 -7.15
N GLY A 591 3.91 6.16 -6.04
CA GLY A 591 4.52 5.78 -4.77
C GLY A 591 5.28 4.47 -4.85
N PHE A 592 4.74 3.49 -5.55
CA PHE A 592 5.44 2.22 -5.78
C PHE A 592 6.72 2.42 -6.60
N MET A 593 6.70 3.29 -7.61
CA MET A 593 7.90 3.62 -8.39
C MET A 593 8.94 4.37 -7.56
N GLU A 594 8.53 5.27 -6.65
CA GLU A 594 9.44 5.92 -5.70
C GLU A 594 10.11 4.89 -4.78
N ASP A 595 9.34 3.96 -4.20
CA ASP A 595 9.87 2.88 -3.35
C ASP A 595 10.88 2.01 -4.11
N LEU A 596 10.59 1.68 -5.38
CA LEU A 596 11.52 0.94 -6.22
C LEU A 596 12.79 1.74 -6.54
N ALA A 597 12.69 3.04 -6.78
CA ALA A 597 13.82 3.93 -7.02
C ALA A 597 14.72 4.04 -5.78
N GLU A 598 14.16 4.16 -4.57
CA GLU A 598 14.91 4.17 -3.32
C GLU A 598 15.70 2.86 -3.11
N HIS A 599 15.12 1.73 -3.51
CA HIS A 599 15.82 0.45 -3.48
C HIS A 599 17.00 0.38 -4.48
N LEU A 600 16.93 1.12 -5.58
CA LEU A 600 18.07 1.25 -6.52
C LEU A 600 19.22 2.03 -5.90
N ASP A 601 18.94 3.10 -5.13
CA ASP A 601 19.95 3.88 -4.41
C ASP A 601 20.75 3.02 -3.41
N THR A 602 20.04 2.19 -2.65
CA THR A 602 20.71 1.30 -1.68
C THR A 602 21.60 0.25 -2.36
N LYS A 603 21.26 -0.17 -3.59
CA LYS A 603 22.11 -1.07 -4.40
C LYS A 603 23.31 -0.35 -5.00
N GLU A 604 23.13 0.86 -5.50
CA GLU A 604 24.20 1.69 -6.05
C GLU A 604 25.29 1.90 -5.00
N ALA A 605 24.93 2.35 -3.80
CA ALA A 605 25.88 2.55 -2.69
C ALA A 605 26.66 1.28 -2.33
N LYS A 606 26.01 0.08 -2.40
CA LYS A 606 26.67 -1.20 -2.16
C LYS A 606 27.58 -1.65 -3.31
N TRP A 607 27.31 -1.22 -4.52
CA TRP A 607 28.08 -1.63 -5.70
C TRP A 607 29.26 -0.70 -5.97
N GLU A 608 29.12 0.61 -5.66
CA GLU A 608 30.25 1.55 -5.71
C GLU A 608 31.41 1.12 -4.79
N SER A 609 31.08 0.46 -3.67
CA SER A 609 32.10 -0.08 -2.75
C SER A 609 32.85 -1.31 -3.28
N ARG A 610 32.48 -1.88 -4.47
CA ARG A 610 33.08 -3.10 -5.02
C ARG A 610 33.89 -2.80 -6.28
N PRO A 611 35.19 -3.13 -6.33
CA PRO A 611 36.03 -2.90 -7.50
C PRO A 611 35.53 -3.71 -8.72
N GLY A 612 35.55 -3.10 -9.91
CA GLY A 612 35.30 -3.78 -11.20
C GLY A 612 33.88 -3.76 -11.74
N ARG A 613 32.89 -3.05 -11.11
CA ARG A 613 31.49 -3.00 -11.55
C ARG A 613 31.01 -1.62 -12.03
N SER A 614 31.87 -0.79 -12.56
CA SER A 614 31.52 0.57 -13.00
C SER A 614 30.41 0.64 -14.05
N LYS A 615 30.32 -0.30 -15.00
CA LYS A 615 29.27 -0.35 -16.02
C LYS A 615 27.87 -0.61 -15.41
N SER A 616 27.80 -1.47 -14.41
CA SER A 616 26.51 -1.77 -13.75
C SER A 616 26.02 -0.61 -12.90
N VAL A 617 26.92 0.15 -12.28
CA VAL A 617 26.59 1.36 -11.52
C VAL A 617 26.05 2.44 -12.45
N GLU A 618 26.69 2.64 -13.60
CA GLU A 618 26.23 3.60 -14.60
C GLU A 618 24.84 3.28 -15.15
N GLN A 619 24.53 2.00 -15.40
CA GLN A 619 23.19 1.57 -15.81
C GLN A 619 22.13 1.84 -14.74
N ILE A 620 22.45 1.63 -13.45
CA ILE A 620 21.55 1.94 -12.35
C ILE A 620 21.31 3.45 -12.25
N LYS A 621 22.35 4.28 -12.40
CA LYS A 621 22.23 5.74 -12.39
C LYS A 621 21.33 6.25 -13.51
N ARG A 622 21.48 5.73 -14.73
CA ARG A 622 20.62 6.07 -15.86
C ARG A 622 19.17 5.68 -15.59
N LEU A 623 18.94 4.44 -15.17
CA LEU A 623 17.57 3.96 -14.86
C LEU A 623 16.90 4.81 -13.77
N LYS A 624 17.65 5.20 -12.72
CA LYS A 624 17.14 6.08 -11.69
C LYS A 624 16.77 7.45 -12.25
N HIS A 625 17.66 8.06 -13.03
CA HIS A 625 17.40 9.35 -13.66
C HIS A 625 16.13 9.32 -14.50
N ASP A 626 15.92 8.24 -15.26
CA ASP A 626 14.72 8.06 -16.08
C ASP A 626 13.45 7.91 -15.22
N VAL A 627 13.52 7.14 -14.13
CA VAL A 627 12.42 7.02 -13.17
C VAL A 627 12.09 8.36 -12.51
N ASP A 628 13.09 9.11 -12.04
CA ASP A 628 12.90 10.43 -11.44
C ASP A 628 12.25 11.42 -12.43
N ARG A 629 12.62 11.32 -13.70
CA ARG A 629 12.03 12.14 -14.77
C ARG A 629 10.57 11.75 -15.04
N VAL A 630 10.26 10.45 -15.09
CA VAL A 630 8.88 9.96 -15.25
C VAL A 630 8.03 10.41 -14.07
N LEU A 631 8.52 10.28 -12.83
CA LEU A 631 7.81 10.71 -11.64
C LEU A 631 7.56 12.22 -11.63
N ALA A 632 8.53 13.02 -12.07
CA ALA A 632 8.36 14.47 -12.18
C ALA A 632 7.33 14.87 -13.24
N LEU A 633 7.29 14.17 -14.38
CA LEU A 633 6.28 14.38 -15.43
C LEU A 633 4.90 13.96 -14.93
N ASN A 634 4.81 12.80 -14.27
CA ASN A 634 3.56 12.28 -13.74
C ASN A 634 2.99 13.19 -12.64
N TYR A 635 3.83 13.73 -11.76
CA TYR A 635 3.40 14.71 -10.77
C TYR A 635 2.75 15.95 -11.42
N LYS A 636 3.38 16.52 -12.46
CA LYS A 636 2.83 17.65 -13.19
C LYS A 636 1.53 17.29 -13.90
N PHE A 637 1.48 16.08 -14.49
CA PHE A 637 0.25 15.58 -15.12
C PHE A 637 -0.88 15.40 -14.09
N ALA A 638 -0.58 14.85 -12.91
CA ALA A 638 -1.54 14.71 -11.82
C ALA A 638 -2.17 16.07 -11.47
N MET A 639 -1.34 17.07 -11.20
CA MET A 639 -1.81 18.42 -10.82
C MET A 639 -2.72 19.04 -11.89
N ASP A 640 -2.31 18.99 -13.16
CA ASP A 640 -3.11 19.54 -14.25
C ASP A 640 -4.44 18.75 -14.45
N ALA A 641 -4.41 17.42 -14.31
CA ALA A 641 -5.59 16.57 -14.44
C ALA A 641 -6.60 16.80 -13.30
N GLU A 642 -6.12 16.91 -12.07
CA GLU A 642 -6.94 17.20 -10.90
C GLU A 642 -7.61 18.56 -11.01
N HIS A 643 -6.85 19.57 -11.42
CA HIS A 643 -7.38 20.90 -11.67
C HIS A 643 -8.50 20.90 -12.72
N ALA A 644 -8.27 20.21 -13.86
CA ALA A 644 -9.28 20.07 -14.91
C ALA A 644 -10.55 19.36 -14.39
N VAL A 645 -10.40 18.31 -13.58
CA VAL A 645 -11.53 17.58 -12.99
C VAL A 645 -12.33 18.45 -12.03
N MET A 646 -11.67 19.25 -11.20
CA MET A 646 -12.34 20.17 -10.27
C MET A 646 -13.14 21.25 -11.00
N LEU A 647 -12.62 21.75 -12.11
CA LEU A 647 -13.32 22.72 -12.96
C LEU A 647 -14.54 22.11 -13.67
N LEU A 648 -14.47 20.82 -14.02
CA LEU A 648 -15.53 20.09 -14.72
C LEU A 648 -16.54 19.42 -13.78
N ASP A 649 -16.49 19.66 -12.47
CA ASP A 649 -17.34 18.98 -11.50
C ASP A 649 -18.84 19.20 -11.80
N PRO A 650 -19.61 18.13 -12.12
CA PRO A 650 -21.02 18.23 -12.50
C PRO A 650 -21.93 18.69 -11.37
N ARG A 651 -21.45 18.71 -10.13
CA ARG A 651 -22.19 19.23 -8.98
C ARG A 651 -22.45 20.73 -9.07
N ARG A 652 -21.73 21.44 -9.93
CA ARG A 652 -22.04 22.83 -10.33
C ARG A 652 -23.36 22.96 -11.10
N LEU A 653 -23.80 21.87 -11.75
CA LEU A 653 -24.96 21.86 -12.63
C LEU A 653 -26.27 21.50 -11.89
N HIS A 654 -26.20 21.14 -10.62
CA HIS A 654 -27.36 20.76 -9.80
C HIS A 654 -27.74 21.81 -8.75
N ASP A 655 -27.45 23.07 -9.02
CA ASP A 655 -28.19 24.14 -8.37
C ASP A 655 -29.60 24.10 -8.96
N ASP A 656 -30.59 23.67 -8.18
CA ASP A 656 -31.99 23.45 -8.59
C ASP A 656 -32.70 24.72 -9.16
N SER A 657 -32.02 25.86 -9.19
CA SER A 657 -32.48 27.09 -9.84
C SER A 657 -32.29 27.12 -11.36
N LEU A 658 -31.62 26.10 -11.94
CA LEU A 658 -31.27 26.05 -13.36
C LEU A 658 -31.94 24.83 -14.06
N SER A 659 -33.26 24.72 -13.91
CA SER A 659 -34.10 23.77 -14.64
C SER A 659 -34.42 24.19 -16.09
N ASP A 660 -33.57 24.97 -16.73
CA ASP A 660 -33.82 25.42 -18.09
C ASP A 660 -33.10 24.50 -19.12
N PRO A 661 -33.85 23.87 -20.05
CA PRO A 661 -33.31 22.83 -20.94
C PRO A 661 -32.52 23.34 -22.15
N HIS A 662 -32.23 24.64 -22.24
CA HIS A 662 -31.51 25.21 -23.39
C HIS A 662 -30.02 25.39 -23.13
N PRO A 663 -29.13 24.51 -23.68
CA PRO A 663 -27.69 24.58 -23.49
C PRO A 663 -27.02 25.81 -24.13
N GLU A 664 -27.73 26.60 -24.94
CA GLU A 664 -27.18 27.76 -25.61
C GLU A 664 -27.13 29.03 -24.75
N THR A 665 -27.80 29.07 -23.60
CA THR A 665 -27.82 30.22 -22.69
C THR A 665 -26.71 30.22 -21.64
N TRP A 666 -25.88 29.21 -21.61
CA TRP A 666 -24.88 28.98 -20.56
C TRP A 666 -23.51 29.60 -20.86
N VAL A 667 -23.38 30.31 -21.96
CA VAL A 667 -22.14 31.03 -22.32
C VAL A 667 -22.09 32.37 -21.61
N THR A 668 -21.84 32.37 -20.32
CA THR A 668 -21.37 33.59 -19.65
C THR A 668 -19.91 33.82 -20.05
N PRO A 669 -19.45 35.11 -20.08
CA PRO A 669 -18.03 35.44 -20.34
C PRO A 669 -17.07 34.59 -19.47
N ASP A 670 -17.49 34.27 -18.28
CA ASP A 670 -16.82 33.44 -17.29
C ASP A 670 -16.66 31.96 -17.76
N SER A 671 -17.72 31.39 -18.35
CA SER A 671 -17.67 30.01 -18.87
C SER A 671 -16.73 29.90 -20.07
N THR A 672 -16.61 30.94 -20.88
CA THR A 672 -15.68 30.94 -22.03
C THR A 672 -14.21 30.99 -21.58
N ALA A 673 -13.91 31.78 -20.55
CA ALA A 673 -12.57 31.81 -19.97
C ALA A 673 -12.20 30.48 -19.32
N ARG A 674 -13.13 29.83 -18.61
CA ARG A 674 -12.96 28.50 -18.03
C ARG A 674 -12.74 27.43 -19.09
N ILE A 675 -13.55 27.43 -20.16
CA ILE A 675 -13.37 26.46 -21.27
C ILE A 675 -11.99 26.63 -21.91
N LYS A 676 -11.54 27.86 -22.18
CA LYS A 676 -10.18 28.11 -22.71
C LYS A 676 -9.08 27.62 -21.75
N HIS A 677 -9.27 27.79 -20.45
CA HIS A 677 -8.30 27.30 -19.47
C HIS A 677 -8.25 25.77 -19.43
N ILE A 678 -9.40 25.10 -19.53
CA ILE A 678 -9.51 23.64 -19.60
C ILE A 678 -8.87 23.12 -20.89
N ASP A 679 -9.12 23.75 -22.04
CA ASP A 679 -8.52 23.39 -23.32
C ASP A 679 -6.99 23.52 -23.27
N ALA A 680 -6.46 24.62 -22.73
CA ALA A 680 -5.03 24.82 -22.54
C ALA A 680 -4.41 23.82 -21.57
N THR A 681 -5.15 23.39 -20.55
CA THR A 681 -4.73 22.33 -19.61
C THR A 681 -4.69 20.99 -20.31
N ASN A 682 -5.67 20.72 -21.16
CA ASN A 682 -5.77 19.49 -21.92
C ASN A 682 -4.64 19.36 -22.95
N GLU A 683 -4.29 20.42 -23.69
CA GLU A 683 -3.13 20.45 -24.57
C GLU A 683 -1.82 20.15 -23.82
N ARG A 684 -1.67 20.70 -22.61
CA ARG A 684 -0.52 20.41 -21.74
C ARG A 684 -0.47 18.96 -21.28
N LEU A 685 -1.63 18.35 -20.99
CA LEU A 685 -1.74 16.95 -20.63
C LEU A 685 -1.34 16.04 -21.81
N GLU A 686 -1.79 16.34 -23.01
CA GLU A 686 -1.43 15.60 -24.22
C GLU A 686 0.07 15.71 -24.54
N GLU A 687 0.66 16.90 -24.39
CA GLU A 687 2.11 17.10 -24.57
C GLU A 687 2.92 16.27 -23.55
N LYS A 688 2.49 16.25 -22.29
CA LYS A 688 3.15 15.45 -21.25
C LYS A 688 3.03 13.96 -21.51
N LEU A 689 1.86 13.51 -21.96
CA LEU A 689 1.64 12.11 -22.36
C LEU A 689 2.56 11.72 -23.52
N HIS A 690 2.64 12.55 -24.55
CA HIS A 690 3.53 12.31 -25.68
C HIS A 690 5.02 12.25 -25.25
N LYS A 691 5.43 13.08 -24.27
CA LYS A 691 6.78 12.98 -23.69
C LYS A 691 7.01 11.66 -22.96
N LEU A 692 6.02 11.14 -22.24
CA LEU A 692 6.09 9.83 -21.57
C LEU A 692 6.19 8.69 -22.61
N GLU A 693 5.43 8.74 -23.69
CA GLU A 693 5.45 7.77 -24.79
C GLU A 693 6.81 7.76 -25.50
N THR A 694 7.38 8.93 -25.80
CA THR A 694 8.69 9.02 -26.45
C THR A 694 9.80 8.48 -25.59
N MET A 695 9.73 8.63 -24.28
CA MET A 695 10.68 8.02 -23.34
C MET A 695 10.63 6.50 -23.34
N GLN A 696 9.46 5.89 -23.54
CA GLN A 696 9.32 4.43 -23.68
C GLN A 696 9.87 3.89 -25.00
N HIS A 697 9.79 4.67 -26.08
CA HIS A 697 10.31 4.25 -27.39
C HIS A 697 11.84 4.28 -27.47
N ILE A 698 12.49 5.26 -26.83
CA ILE A 698 13.96 5.36 -26.80
C ILE A 698 14.58 4.13 -26.12
N GLU A 699 13.90 3.51 -25.16
CA GLU A 699 14.39 2.30 -24.49
C GLU A 699 14.16 0.99 -25.25
N LYS A 700 13.35 0.98 -26.31
CA LYS A 700 13.15 -0.22 -27.13
C LYS A 700 14.22 -0.41 -28.21
N ASP A 701 14.94 0.66 -28.53
CA ASP A 701 15.97 0.67 -29.58
C ASP A 701 17.40 0.46 -29.04
N ASP A 702 17.57 0.46 -27.70
CA ASP A 702 18.81 0.06 -26.99
C ASP A 702 18.68 -1.38 -26.41
#